data_ac65b007d70376af3b109bcddf9f6b70
#
_entry.id   ac65b007d70376af3b109bcddf9f6b70
#
_cell.length_a   1.000
_cell.length_b   1.000
_cell.length_c   1.000
_cell.angle_alpha   90.00
_cell.angle_beta   90.00
_cell.angle_gamma   90.00
#
_symmetry.space_group_name_H-M   'P 1'
#
loop_
_entity.id
_entity.type
_entity.pdbx_description
1 polymer ?
#
loop_
_entity_poly.entity_id
_entity_poly.type
_entity_poly.pdbx_seq_one_letter_code
_entity_poly.pdbx_strand_id
1 'polypeptide(L)'
;MHTPQEPSSPPRFWESRSGWSKLKQLLFLEPLPGGSRWAAAFGSLLLFTFVLQVVTGILLTMNYAPSAETAWPSVKFIQEEVPLGAFIRALHHWGSSAMVVLLLVHLVQVFVWGAYKKPRELTWMVGVLLLFCTLGLSFTGYLLPWDQKAYWATKVGLGIASTTPLVGDDLRTLLQGGPQLGNLTLTRFFTIHTFLLPGLLILLVVVHLYLFRLHGVTPPWWESEGQLKAKEEPFWPKQVLKDGVLALAFLLGLGLWAYFRPAPLEEQADPSQPYEARPEWYFMFLFQLLRYFHGPVEIVGTFVLPAVFFLVLLFWPFLDRSRHRDPRRRPVAMGLLGVSTAGLIALTIFAVATDVRMQEPAQAAAPTPGGPAEPAGPLQRADVATLYTTNCANCHGVDGSGKQIRAAMPRIPDFSSLAWQMSQTDLEIAHRIQDGYEPTMPAYRDKLSQQQILALTVYVRAFSVVPVGTPAPAPPATPPDASGMPEALLYRNYCLACHDADGRGQTVKAAMKDIPDFTDAAWQAAHRAEFKKSILEGKGKFMLPMKDRLSESDAERLVQYLQQFTKGKPPDSVEPPTPVVPPPPTKPVVVAPGDKKPPAPEPPDTANPLRAATGLYHQYCLICHGADGKGLEFRASMPSIPDFTAQRWQSGVSDAQLGVSILEGKGTLMPAFRGRVTDEQTRDLTAYIRAFGPARAAPSDTGASDFEKNFRDLQDQWNELQRQLDKLSKPPPKP
;
A
#
# COMPACT_ATOMS: atom_id res chain seq x y z
N MET A 1 85.79 3.08 -14.67
CA MET A 1 85.28 4.05 -13.69
C MET A 1 83.90 3.60 -13.24
N HIS A 2 83.78 2.95 -12.12
CA HIS A 2 82.52 2.57 -11.47
C HIS A 2 82.02 3.80 -10.72
N THR A 3 80.88 4.32 -11.12
CA THR A 3 80.12 5.29 -10.34
C THR A 3 79.57 4.62 -9.07
N PRO A 4 79.77 5.22 -7.89
CA PRO A 4 79.30 4.65 -6.61
C PRO A 4 77.73 4.72 -6.67
N GLN A 5 77.08 3.58 -6.48
CA GLN A 5 75.67 3.54 -6.17
C GLN A 5 75.50 4.16 -4.77
N GLU A 6 74.68 5.24 -4.72
CA GLU A 6 74.26 5.78 -3.40
C GLU A 6 73.53 4.69 -2.60
N PRO A 7 73.81 4.61 -1.32
CA PRO A 7 73.21 3.61 -0.44
C PRO A 7 71.67 3.92 -0.37
N SER A 8 70.87 3.01 -0.87
CA SER A 8 69.41 3.06 -0.74
C SER A 8 69.07 3.12 0.77
N SER A 9 68.50 4.22 1.22
CA SER A 9 67.97 4.36 2.56
C SER A 9 67.08 3.17 2.90
N PRO A 10 67.21 2.54 4.09
CA PRO A 10 66.39 1.39 4.42
C PRO A 10 64.89 1.75 4.34
N PRO A 11 64.10 0.87 3.77
CA PRO A 11 62.64 1.15 3.65
C PRO A 11 62.11 1.40 5.06
N ARG A 12 61.39 2.52 5.22
CA ARG A 12 60.75 2.88 6.49
C ARG A 12 59.93 1.70 6.97
N PHE A 13 59.97 1.37 8.26
CA PHE A 13 59.32 0.22 8.89
C PHE A 13 57.88 -0.03 8.42
N TRP A 14 57.07 1.07 8.26
CA TRP A 14 55.71 1.01 7.76
C TRP A 14 55.62 0.69 6.26
N GLU A 15 56.54 1.13 5.45
CA GLU A 15 56.53 0.96 4.00
C GLU A 15 56.80 -0.50 3.59
N SER A 16 57.68 -1.17 4.30
CA SER A 16 57.97 -2.60 4.07
C SER A 16 56.85 -3.54 4.49
N ARG A 17 55.94 -3.12 5.40
CA ARG A 17 54.85 -3.92 5.94
C ARG A 17 53.49 -3.58 5.38
N SER A 18 53.24 -2.30 5.03
CA SER A 18 51.96 -1.83 4.50
C SER A 18 51.85 -1.87 2.98
N GLY A 19 52.98 -1.99 2.27
CA GLY A 19 53.00 -1.83 0.81
C GLY A 19 52.51 -0.43 0.35
N TRP A 20 52.61 0.59 1.24
CA TRP A 20 52.08 1.93 1.01
C TRP A 20 52.58 2.58 -0.29
N SER A 21 53.84 2.37 -0.65
CA SER A 21 54.40 2.86 -1.92
C SER A 21 53.68 2.29 -3.15
N LYS A 22 53.37 0.97 -3.13
CA LYS A 22 52.62 0.31 -4.19
C LYS A 22 51.18 0.82 -4.25
N LEU A 23 50.53 0.96 -3.09
CA LEU A 23 49.17 1.48 -2.98
C LEU A 23 49.14 2.96 -3.42
N LYS A 24 50.12 3.77 -3.01
CA LYS A 24 50.22 5.18 -3.46
C LYS A 24 50.43 5.27 -4.95
N GLN A 25 51.24 4.42 -5.55
CA GLN A 25 51.45 4.37 -7.01
C GLN A 25 50.15 4.02 -7.72
N LEU A 26 49.42 3.02 -7.24
CA LEU A 26 48.14 2.57 -7.81
C LEU A 26 47.06 3.65 -7.69
N LEU A 27 46.97 4.34 -6.55
CA LEU A 27 45.85 5.28 -6.31
C LEU A 27 46.11 6.70 -6.87
N PHE A 28 47.37 7.18 -6.84
CA PHE A 28 47.64 8.60 -7.06
C PHE A 28 48.54 8.88 -8.28
N LEU A 29 49.37 7.91 -8.71
CA LEU A 29 50.33 8.15 -9.78
C LEU A 29 49.94 7.53 -11.14
N GLU A 30 48.67 7.13 -11.28
CA GLU A 30 48.18 6.60 -12.56
C GLU A 30 48.31 7.66 -13.68
N PRO A 31 48.91 7.32 -14.83
CA PRO A 31 49.01 8.23 -15.92
C PRO A 31 47.66 8.50 -16.59
N LEU A 32 47.32 9.76 -16.85
CA LEU A 32 46.15 10.20 -17.54
C LEU A 32 46.51 10.59 -19.00
N PRO A 33 46.26 9.74 -20.00
CA PRO A 33 46.51 10.06 -21.39
C PRO A 33 45.69 11.28 -21.81
N GLY A 34 46.35 12.32 -22.33
CA GLY A 34 45.75 13.60 -22.71
C GLY A 34 45.43 14.54 -21.55
N GLY A 35 45.93 14.24 -20.33
CA GLY A 35 45.86 15.12 -19.15
C GLY A 35 44.54 15.09 -18.36
N SER A 36 44.51 15.90 -17.31
CA SER A 36 43.36 16.02 -16.40
C SER A 36 42.18 16.76 -17.06
N ARG A 37 40.92 16.29 -16.82
CA ARG A 37 39.70 16.80 -17.44
C ARG A 37 38.50 16.81 -16.48
N TRP A 38 37.69 17.87 -16.60
CA TRP A 38 36.41 17.93 -15.86
C TRP A 38 35.46 16.77 -16.18
N ALA A 39 35.44 16.32 -17.45
CA ALA A 39 34.61 15.18 -17.85
C ALA A 39 35.01 13.84 -17.16
N ALA A 40 36.26 13.72 -16.70
CA ALA A 40 36.70 12.53 -15.96
C ALA A 40 36.21 12.49 -14.51
N ALA A 41 35.69 13.62 -13.98
CA ALA A 41 35.29 13.75 -12.59
C ALA A 41 33.91 13.12 -12.26
N PHE A 42 33.07 12.75 -13.25
CA PHE A 42 31.75 12.19 -12.98
C PHE A 42 31.77 10.89 -12.17
N GLY A 43 32.74 10.01 -12.45
CA GLY A 43 32.88 8.76 -11.68
C GLY A 43 33.27 9.02 -10.21
N SER A 44 34.20 9.97 -9.98
CA SER A 44 34.59 10.40 -8.63
C SER A 44 33.43 11.09 -7.90
N LEU A 45 32.63 11.89 -8.59
CA LEU A 45 31.45 12.53 -8.02
C LEU A 45 30.37 11.52 -7.62
N LEU A 46 30.16 10.46 -8.41
CA LEU A 46 29.28 9.35 -8.03
C LEU A 46 29.75 8.65 -6.76
N LEU A 47 31.03 8.36 -6.67
CA LEU A 47 31.61 7.76 -5.46
C LEU A 47 31.44 8.67 -4.25
N PHE A 48 31.68 9.97 -4.40
CA PHE A 48 31.44 10.96 -3.36
C PHE A 48 29.97 11.00 -2.93
N THR A 49 29.04 11.03 -3.89
CA THR A 49 27.62 11.02 -3.61
C THR A 49 27.20 9.74 -2.90
N PHE A 50 27.74 8.59 -3.28
CA PHE A 50 27.50 7.32 -2.59
C PHE A 50 27.96 7.38 -1.13
N VAL A 51 29.16 7.89 -0.85
CA VAL A 51 29.66 8.07 0.53
C VAL A 51 28.73 9.01 1.31
N LEU A 52 28.26 10.10 0.70
CA LEU A 52 27.30 11.00 1.32
C LEU A 52 25.99 10.28 1.67
N GLN A 53 25.46 9.41 0.77
CA GLN A 53 24.27 8.60 1.05
C GLN A 53 24.49 7.63 2.22
N VAL A 54 25.63 6.97 2.29
CA VAL A 54 25.97 6.08 3.40
C VAL A 54 26.03 6.84 4.73
N VAL A 55 26.72 7.98 4.76
CA VAL A 55 26.87 8.78 5.99
C VAL A 55 25.50 9.32 6.46
N THR A 56 24.73 9.92 5.57
CA THR A 56 23.40 10.43 5.91
C THR A 56 22.43 9.30 6.27
N GLY A 57 22.50 8.17 5.59
CA GLY A 57 21.70 6.97 5.89
C GLY A 57 21.99 6.42 7.30
N ILE A 58 23.26 6.29 7.69
CA ILE A 58 23.64 5.85 9.04
C ILE A 58 23.09 6.81 10.10
N LEU A 59 23.21 8.13 9.90
CA LEU A 59 22.68 9.12 10.83
C LEU A 59 21.15 9.01 10.97
N LEU A 60 20.42 8.74 9.88
CA LEU A 60 18.96 8.54 9.93
C LEU A 60 18.58 7.25 10.67
N THR A 61 19.34 6.15 10.50
CA THR A 61 19.03 4.87 11.18
C THR A 61 19.13 4.96 12.70
N MET A 62 19.89 5.92 13.24
CA MET A 62 20.01 6.12 14.69
C MET A 62 18.69 6.48 15.39
N ASN A 63 17.73 7.05 14.64
CA ASN A 63 16.45 7.51 15.18
C ASN A 63 15.25 6.86 14.48
N TYR A 64 15.47 5.93 13.54
CA TYR A 64 14.43 5.29 12.76
C TYR A 64 14.00 3.95 13.36
N ALA A 65 12.69 3.68 13.41
CA ALA A 65 12.11 2.44 13.93
C ALA A 65 11.25 1.74 12.85
N PRO A 66 11.70 0.58 12.30
CA PRO A 66 11.09 -0.07 11.13
C PRO A 66 9.85 -0.90 11.48
N SER A 67 8.75 -0.28 11.91
CA SER A 67 7.45 -0.92 12.06
C SER A 67 6.33 -0.04 11.49
N ALA A 68 5.20 -0.62 11.10
CA ALA A 68 4.08 0.11 10.53
C ALA A 68 3.52 1.19 11.49
N GLU A 69 3.64 0.93 12.80
CA GLU A 69 3.19 1.86 13.84
C GLU A 69 4.21 2.96 14.12
N THR A 70 5.52 2.69 14.00
CA THR A 70 6.58 3.58 14.46
C THR A 70 7.39 4.23 13.35
N ALA A 71 7.37 3.70 12.12
CA ALA A 71 8.19 4.21 11.03
C ALA A 71 7.85 5.68 10.71
N TRP A 72 6.61 5.98 10.40
CA TRP A 72 6.17 7.36 10.13
C TRP A 72 6.39 8.32 11.32
N PRO A 73 5.98 7.98 12.56
CA PRO A 73 6.30 8.82 13.72
C PRO A 73 7.79 9.06 13.93
N SER A 74 8.64 8.03 13.71
CA SER A 74 10.09 8.18 13.85
C SER A 74 10.69 9.10 12.77
N VAL A 75 10.20 9.04 11.54
CA VAL A 75 10.61 9.97 10.47
C VAL A 75 10.14 11.39 10.76
N LYS A 76 8.93 11.56 11.28
CA LYS A 76 8.41 12.86 11.73
C LYS A 76 9.27 13.42 12.87
N PHE A 77 9.60 12.59 13.87
CA PHE A 77 10.51 12.96 14.97
C PHE A 77 11.89 13.40 14.44
N ILE A 78 12.48 12.67 13.49
CA ILE A 78 13.72 13.05 12.83
C ILE A 78 13.60 14.44 12.20
N GLN A 79 12.47 14.72 11.56
CA GLN A 79 12.26 15.97 10.82
C GLN A 79 11.98 17.17 11.72
N GLU A 80 11.27 16.99 12.84
CA GLU A 80 10.78 18.08 13.67
C GLU A 80 11.62 18.29 14.94
N GLU A 81 12.18 17.23 15.54
CA GLU A 81 12.78 17.28 16.87
C GLU A 81 14.31 17.06 16.87
N VAL A 82 14.83 16.26 15.93
CA VAL A 82 16.28 15.96 15.91
C VAL A 82 17.07 17.15 15.36
N PRO A 83 18.09 17.65 16.06
CA PRO A 83 18.93 18.73 15.55
C PRO A 83 19.53 18.38 14.19
N LEU A 84 19.35 19.24 13.18
CA LEU A 84 19.70 19.02 11.77
C LEU A 84 19.00 17.82 11.11
N GLY A 85 18.06 17.15 11.77
CA GLY A 85 17.41 15.93 11.24
C GLY A 85 16.68 16.19 9.93
N ALA A 86 15.91 17.28 9.81
CA ALA A 86 15.28 17.68 8.56
C ALA A 86 16.28 17.88 7.42
N PHE A 87 17.42 18.53 7.70
CA PHE A 87 18.46 18.76 6.73
C PHE A 87 19.18 17.48 6.28
N ILE A 88 19.53 16.60 7.23
CA ILE A 88 20.16 15.30 6.95
C ILE A 88 19.20 14.43 6.11
N ARG A 89 17.90 14.40 6.47
CA ARG A 89 16.90 13.69 5.72
C ARG A 89 16.73 14.25 4.30
N ALA A 90 16.73 15.57 4.15
CA ALA A 90 16.67 16.22 2.85
C ALA A 90 17.91 15.95 1.99
N LEU A 91 19.12 15.96 2.58
CA LEU A 91 20.36 15.57 1.89
C LEU A 91 20.28 14.12 1.39
N HIS A 92 19.75 13.20 2.20
CA HIS A 92 19.60 11.81 1.82
C HIS A 92 18.58 11.65 0.67
N HIS A 93 17.42 12.27 0.79
CA HIS A 93 16.35 12.22 -0.21
C HIS A 93 16.77 12.85 -1.55
N TRP A 94 17.24 14.09 -1.54
CA TRP A 94 17.66 14.77 -2.78
C TRP A 94 18.97 14.22 -3.34
N GLY A 95 19.84 13.72 -2.45
CA GLY A 95 21.07 13.05 -2.84
C GLY A 95 20.82 11.73 -3.58
N SER A 96 19.77 10.98 -3.24
CA SER A 96 19.38 9.78 -4.00
C SER A 96 18.91 10.15 -5.41
N SER A 97 18.09 11.18 -5.57
CA SER A 97 17.68 11.72 -6.88
C SER A 97 18.88 12.19 -7.70
N ALA A 98 19.81 12.95 -7.08
CA ALA A 98 21.03 13.42 -7.72
C ALA A 98 21.93 12.24 -8.15
N MET A 99 22.01 11.18 -7.35
CA MET A 99 22.77 9.96 -7.69
C MET A 99 22.22 9.29 -8.96
N VAL A 100 20.90 9.19 -9.11
CA VAL A 100 20.27 8.64 -10.33
C VAL A 100 20.63 9.51 -11.55
N VAL A 101 20.52 10.84 -11.44
CA VAL A 101 20.89 11.76 -12.52
C VAL A 101 22.36 11.60 -12.91
N LEU A 102 23.26 11.61 -11.93
CA LEU A 102 24.71 11.46 -12.16
C LEU A 102 25.05 10.11 -12.79
N LEU A 103 24.38 9.04 -12.39
CA LEU A 103 24.53 7.70 -12.97
C LEU A 103 24.12 7.68 -14.45
N LEU A 104 22.98 8.28 -14.79
CA LEU A 104 22.52 8.38 -16.17
C LEU A 104 23.50 9.24 -17.02
N VAL A 105 23.99 10.36 -16.49
CA VAL A 105 24.99 11.19 -17.18
C VAL A 105 26.29 10.40 -17.40
N HIS A 106 26.76 9.68 -16.39
CA HIS A 106 27.95 8.83 -16.48
C HIS A 106 27.76 7.70 -17.49
N LEU A 107 26.62 7.01 -17.48
CA LEU A 107 26.27 5.97 -18.45
C LEU A 107 26.29 6.51 -19.89
N VAL A 108 25.63 7.65 -20.13
CA VAL A 108 25.60 8.31 -21.44
C VAL A 108 27.00 8.72 -21.87
N GLN A 109 27.80 9.29 -20.98
CA GLN A 109 29.18 9.65 -21.24
C GLN A 109 30.01 8.43 -21.67
N VAL A 110 29.99 7.34 -20.90
CA VAL A 110 30.71 6.09 -21.21
C VAL A 110 30.25 5.51 -22.54
N PHE A 111 28.94 5.58 -22.83
CA PHE A 111 28.36 5.11 -24.09
C PHE A 111 28.83 5.97 -25.29
N VAL A 112 28.73 7.27 -25.20
CA VAL A 112 29.16 8.21 -26.26
C VAL A 112 30.67 8.10 -26.53
N TRP A 113 31.46 7.96 -25.46
CA TRP A 113 32.92 7.81 -25.59
C TRP A 113 33.37 6.45 -26.13
N GLY A 114 32.44 5.49 -26.24
CA GLY A 114 32.76 4.12 -26.61
C GLY A 114 33.72 3.45 -25.62
N ALA A 115 33.63 3.85 -24.33
CA ALA A 115 34.54 3.36 -23.27
C ALA A 115 34.23 1.94 -22.84
N TYR A 116 33.10 1.35 -23.26
CA TYR A 116 32.70 -0.04 -23.05
C TYR A 116 33.37 -1.03 -24.01
N LYS A 117 34.09 -0.56 -25.03
CA LYS A 117 34.72 -1.43 -26.02
C LYS A 117 35.96 -2.11 -25.46
N LYS A 118 36.40 -3.20 -26.12
CA LYS A 118 37.57 -3.97 -25.73
C LYS A 118 38.72 -3.11 -25.20
N PRO A 119 39.30 -3.49 -24.06
CA PRO A 119 39.06 -4.65 -23.20
C PRO A 119 38.13 -4.37 -22.01
N ARG A 120 37.21 -3.40 -22.08
CA ARG A 120 36.42 -2.85 -20.94
C ARG A 120 34.97 -3.36 -20.88
N GLU A 121 34.66 -4.47 -21.55
CA GLU A 121 33.32 -5.07 -21.59
C GLU A 121 32.81 -5.40 -20.18
N LEU A 122 33.65 -6.03 -19.36
CA LEU A 122 33.30 -6.36 -17.96
C LEU A 122 33.10 -5.12 -17.09
N THR A 123 33.91 -4.06 -17.32
CA THR A 123 33.74 -2.79 -16.60
C THR A 123 32.36 -2.18 -16.88
N TRP A 124 31.89 -2.25 -18.13
CA TRP A 124 30.54 -1.83 -18.52
C TRP A 124 29.46 -2.69 -17.83
N MET A 125 29.58 -4.02 -17.89
CA MET A 125 28.58 -4.93 -17.29
C MET A 125 28.43 -4.69 -15.80
N VAL A 126 29.55 -4.55 -15.08
CA VAL A 126 29.50 -4.20 -13.64
C VAL A 126 28.89 -2.81 -13.42
N GLY A 127 29.16 -1.84 -14.31
CA GLY A 127 28.52 -0.52 -14.28
C GLY A 127 26.99 -0.58 -14.45
N VAL A 128 26.50 -1.45 -15.33
CA VAL A 128 25.05 -1.71 -15.49
C VAL A 128 24.45 -2.35 -14.23
N LEU A 129 25.15 -3.31 -13.62
CA LEU A 129 24.71 -3.91 -12.34
C LEU A 129 24.67 -2.86 -11.21
N LEU A 130 25.64 -1.95 -11.16
CA LEU A 130 25.64 -0.81 -10.23
C LEU A 130 24.42 0.09 -10.42
N LEU A 131 24.03 0.39 -11.68
CA LEU A 131 22.82 1.16 -11.97
C LEU A 131 21.57 0.48 -11.40
N PHE A 132 21.39 -0.82 -11.66
CA PHE A 132 20.22 -1.54 -11.15
C PHE A 132 20.23 -1.71 -9.63
N CYS A 133 21.41 -1.89 -9.03
CA CYS A 133 21.54 -1.90 -7.58
C CYS A 133 21.15 -0.55 -6.96
N THR A 134 21.52 0.56 -7.59
CA THR A 134 21.14 1.92 -7.15
C THR A 134 19.63 2.15 -7.29
N LEU A 135 19.00 1.72 -8.39
CA LEU A 135 17.54 1.78 -8.56
C LEU A 135 16.83 0.92 -7.51
N GLY A 136 17.38 -0.26 -7.18
CA GLY A 136 16.89 -1.10 -6.10
C GLY A 136 16.98 -0.40 -4.72
N LEU A 137 18.09 0.30 -4.44
CA LEU A 137 18.23 1.14 -3.25
C LEU A 137 17.17 2.25 -3.23
N SER A 138 16.98 2.95 -4.35
CA SER A 138 15.96 4.00 -4.44
C SER A 138 14.56 3.46 -4.18
N PHE A 139 14.20 2.29 -4.72
CA PHE A 139 12.91 1.64 -4.50
C PHE A 139 12.72 1.19 -3.05
N THR A 140 13.74 0.52 -2.47
CA THR A 140 13.62 -0.02 -1.11
C THR A 140 13.62 1.08 -0.04
N GLY A 141 14.38 2.16 -0.25
CA GLY A 141 14.39 3.32 0.65
C GLY A 141 13.11 4.14 0.62
N TYR A 142 12.42 4.10 -0.52
CA TYR A 142 11.19 4.84 -0.72
C TYR A 142 10.04 4.41 0.21
N LEU A 143 9.94 3.13 0.57
CA LEU A 143 8.93 2.61 1.50
C LEU A 143 9.16 3.05 2.95
N LEU A 144 10.39 3.35 3.35
CA LEU A 144 10.76 3.50 4.76
C LEU A 144 10.02 4.63 5.50
N PRO A 145 9.65 5.78 4.89
CA PRO A 145 8.83 6.78 5.55
C PRO A 145 7.43 6.30 5.96
N TRP A 146 6.93 5.23 5.36
CA TRP A 146 5.61 4.67 5.62
C TRP A 146 4.48 5.69 5.55
N ASP A 147 4.57 6.60 4.59
CA ASP A 147 3.51 7.52 4.23
C ASP A 147 2.61 6.95 3.12
N GLN A 148 1.52 7.64 2.79
CA GLN A 148 0.54 7.21 1.79
C GLN A 148 1.20 6.93 0.44
N LYS A 149 2.01 7.85 -0.04
CA LYS A 149 2.71 7.73 -1.33
C LYS A 149 3.62 6.51 -1.38
N ALA A 150 4.43 6.31 -0.34
CA ALA A 150 5.38 5.21 -0.23
C ALA A 150 4.69 3.83 -0.17
N TYR A 151 3.63 3.72 0.63
CA TYR A 151 2.85 2.49 0.77
C TYR A 151 2.24 2.04 -0.56
N TRP A 152 1.49 2.93 -1.21
CA TRP A 152 0.77 2.59 -2.43
C TRP A 152 1.70 2.37 -3.62
N ALA A 153 2.78 3.15 -3.76
CA ALA A 153 3.79 2.93 -4.80
C ALA A 153 4.50 1.57 -4.61
N THR A 154 4.78 1.17 -3.37
CA THR A 154 5.36 -0.15 -3.08
C THR A 154 4.38 -1.28 -3.39
N LYS A 155 3.09 -1.11 -3.10
CA LYS A 155 2.04 -2.07 -3.44
C LYS A 155 2.00 -2.33 -4.95
N VAL A 156 2.07 -1.26 -5.76
CA VAL A 156 2.18 -1.36 -7.23
C VAL A 156 3.48 -2.06 -7.64
N GLY A 157 4.62 -1.67 -7.07
CA GLY A 157 5.92 -2.27 -7.39
C GLY A 157 5.98 -3.77 -7.08
N LEU A 158 5.39 -4.22 -5.98
CA LEU A 158 5.28 -5.66 -5.65
C LEU A 158 4.27 -6.37 -6.55
N GLY A 159 3.21 -5.70 -6.99
CA GLY A 159 2.32 -6.19 -8.03
C GLY A 159 3.07 -6.47 -9.33
N ILE A 160 3.92 -5.53 -9.78
CA ILE A 160 4.80 -5.72 -10.94
C ILE A 160 5.74 -6.92 -10.72
N ALA A 161 6.36 -7.03 -9.55
CA ALA A 161 7.25 -8.16 -9.24
C ALA A 161 6.53 -9.50 -9.30
N SER A 162 5.24 -9.57 -8.94
CA SER A 162 4.44 -10.79 -8.98
C SER A 162 4.15 -11.31 -10.39
N THR A 163 4.26 -10.46 -11.43
CA THR A 163 4.09 -10.87 -12.82
C THR A 163 5.31 -11.60 -13.40
N THR A 164 6.42 -11.69 -12.63
CA THR A 164 7.63 -12.40 -13.08
C THR A 164 7.33 -13.88 -13.28
N PRO A 165 7.57 -14.45 -14.48
CA PRO A 165 7.27 -15.85 -14.73
C PRO A 165 7.97 -16.80 -13.77
N LEU A 166 7.29 -17.85 -13.33
CA LEU A 166 7.75 -18.94 -12.48
C LEU A 166 8.02 -18.58 -11.01
N VAL A 167 8.47 -17.38 -10.70
CA VAL A 167 8.93 -16.98 -9.35
C VAL A 167 8.24 -15.73 -8.79
N GLY A 168 7.32 -15.13 -9.54
CA GLY A 168 6.74 -13.80 -9.20
C GLY A 168 5.99 -13.81 -7.88
N ASP A 169 5.12 -14.77 -7.64
CA ASP A 169 4.36 -14.88 -6.38
C ASP A 169 5.26 -15.20 -5.19
N ASP A 170 6.28 -16.05 -5.38
CA ASP A 170 7.27 -16.35 -4.35
C ASP A 170 8.10 -15.09 -4.02
N LEU A 171 8.53 -14.36 -5.05
CA LEU A 171 9.27 -13.10 -4.89
C LEU A 171 8.43 -12.06 -4.16
N ARG A 172 7.16 -11.88 -4.54
CA ARG A 172 6.24 -11.01 -3.85
C ARG A 172 6.08 -11.42 -2.39
N THR A 173 5.82 -12.69 -2.12
CA THR A 173 5.65 -13.23 -0.76
C THR A 173 6.92 -13.05 0.08
N LEU A 174 8.09 -13.29 -0.53
CA LEU A 174 9.39 -13.07 0.10
C LEU A 174 9.59 -11.61 0.50
N LEU A 175 9.30 -10.66 -0.39
CA LEU A 175 9.49 -9.23 -0.14
C LEU A 175 8.42 -8.67 0.80
N GLN A 176 7.16 -9.04 0.58
CA GLN A 176 6.02 -8.56 1.35
C GLN A 176 5.96 -9.11 2.77
N GLY A 177 6.32 -10.38 2.96
CA GLY A 177 6.39 -11.01 4.27
C GLY A 177 5.06 -11.49 4.81
N GLY A 178 3.96 -11.32 4.07
CA GLY A 178 2.61 -11.70 4.48
C GLY A 178 1.60 -11.39 3.39
N PRO A 179 0.31 -11.54 3.65
CA PRO A 179 -0.75 -11.30 2.66
C PRO A 179 -0.91 -9.81 2.28
N GLN A 180 -0.45 -8.91 3.16
CA GLN A 180 -0.50 -7.46 2.96
C GLN A 180 0.82 -6.81 3.38
N LEU A 181 1.04 -5.55 2.92
CA LEU A 181 2.15 -4.74 3.40
C LEU A 181 1.99 -4.45 4.90
N GLY A 182 3.05 -4.64 5.66
CA GLY A 182 3.02 -4.45 7.11
C GLY A 182 4.41 -4.48 7.74
N ASN A 183 4.48 -4.81 9.03
CA ASN A 183 5.72 -4.81 9.82
C ASN A 183 6.84 -5.64 9.17
N LEU A 184 6.53 -6.85 8.69
CA LEU A 184 7.52 -7.70 8.05
C LEU A 184 8.02 -7.12 6.73
N THR A 185 7.16 -6.44 5.97
CA THR A 185 7.58 -5.73 4.76
C THR A 185 8.60 -4.64 5.09
N LEU A 186 8.28 -3.79 6.07
CA LEU A 186 9.18 -2.72 6.52
C LEU A 186 10.52 -3.25 7.02
N THR A 187 10.51 -4.28 7.88
CA THR A 187 11.73 -4.89 8.40
C THR A 187 12.61 -5.45 7.27
N ARG A 188 12.00 -6.12 6.28
CA ARG A 188 12.73 -6.65 5.11
C ARG A 188 13.30 -5.54 4.25
N PHE A 189 12.47 -4.55 3.89
CA PHE A 189 12.91 -3.40 3.10
C PHE A 189 14.00 -2.61 3.81
N PHE A 190 13.89 -2.40 5.12
CA PHE A 190 14.93 -1.77 5.94
C PHE A 190 16.23 -2.56 5.86
N THR A 191 16.19 -3.88 6.07
CA THR A 191 17.39 -4.74 6.00
C THR A 191 18.00 -4.75 4.60
N ILE A 192 17.19 -4.85 3.56
CA ILE A 192 17.65 -4.80 2.16
C ILE A 192 18.29 -3.46 1.85
N HIS A 193 17.67 -2.35 2.27
CA HIS A 193 18.13 -0.99 2.02
C HIS A 193 19.41 -0.62 2.79
N THR A 194 19.51 -1.03 4.06
CA THR A 194 20.62 -0.61 4.93
C THR A 194 21.81 -1.56 4.92
N PHE A 195 21.63 -2.83 4.59
CA PHE A 195 22.67 -3.86 4.65
C PHE A 195 22.93 -4.53 3.30
N LEU A 196 21.92 -5.19 2.74
CA LEU A 196 22.12 -6.09 1.60
C LEU A 196 22.54 -5.32 0.34
N LEU A 197 21.77 -4.33 -0.07
CA LEU A 197 22.06 -3.55 -1.28
C LEU A 197 23.29 -2.64 -1.12
N PRO A 198 23.51 -1.93 -0.01
CA PRO A 198 24.76 -1.19 0.18
C PRO A 198 25.98 -2.09 0.19
N GLY A 199 25.91 -3.26 0.84
CA GLY A 199 27.01 -4.24 0.82
C GLY A 199 27.32 -4.75 -0.58
N LEU A 200 26.30 -5.08 -1.37
CA LEU A 200 26.43 -5.47 -2.76
C LEU A 200 27.00 -4.32 -3.61
N LEU A 201 26.49 -3.08 -3.40
CA LEU A 201 26.98 -1.91 -4.13
C LEU A 201 28.46 -1.67 -3.86
N ILE A 202 28.92 -1.74 -2.60
CA ILE A 202 30.34 -1.61 -2.23
C ILE A 202 31.18 -2.67 -2.95
N LEU A 203 30.74 -3.92 -2.93
CA LEU A 203 31.43 -5.01 -3.63
C LEU A 203 31.56 -4.71 -5.13
N LEU A 204 30.46 -4.32 -5.77
CA LEU A 204 30.44 -4.00 -7.20
C LEU A 204 31.29 -2.76 -7.52
N VAL A 205 31.29 -1.74 -6.66
CA VAL A 205 32.16 -0.55 -6.80
C VAL A 205 33.63 -0.95 -6.73
N VAL A 206 34.02 -1.79 -5.79
CA VAL A 206 35.41 -2.29 -5.68
C VAL A 206 35.80 -3.03 -6.95
N VAL A 207 34.95 -3.93 -7.47
CA VAL A 207 35.20 -4.66 -8.72
C VAL A 207 35.26 -3.70 -9.91
N HIS A 208 34.33 -2.70 -9.99
CA HIS A 208 34.30 -1.71 -11.05
C HIS A 208 35.57 -0.85 -11.10
N LEU A 209 36.01 -0.38 -9.95
CA LEU A 209 37.23 0.40 -9.80
C LEU A 209 38.48 -0.44 -10.10
N TYR A 210 38.53 -1.71 -9.67
CA TYR A 210 39.60 -2.62 -10.00
C TYR A 210 39.73 -2.81 -11.52
N LEU A 211 38.62 -3.12 -12.21
CA LEU A 211 38.59 -3.27 -13.68
C LEU A 211 38.95 -2.00 -14.40
N PHE A 212 38.46 -0.84 -13.88
CA PHE A 212 38.83 0.46 -14.40
C PHE A 212 40.34 0.72 -14.29
N ARG A 213 40.95 0.42 -13.14
CA ARG A 213 42.39 0.58 -12.93
C ARG A 213 43.23 -0.40 -13.76
N LEU A 214 42.74 -1.62 -13.97
CA LEU A 214 43.40 -2.63 -14.78
C LEU A 214 43.53 -2.18 -16.25
N HIS A 215 42.52 -1.47 -16.79
CA HIS A 215 42.49 -1.06 -18.19
C HIS A 215 42.81 0.41 -18.42
N GLY A 216 42.99 1.20 -17.37
CA GLY A 216 43.28 2.62 -17.38
C GLY A 216 42.14 3.50 -17.91
N VAL A 217 42.40 4.82 -17.93
CA VAL A 217 41.41 5.82 -18.40
C VAL A 217 41.27 5.75 -19.93
N THR A 218 40.01 5.79 -20.39
CA THR A 218 39.74 5.86 -21.81
C THR A 218 40.07 7.24 -22.36
N PRO A 219 41.06 7.37 -23.30
CA PRO A 219 41.40 8.67 -23.87
C PRO A 219 40.31 9.16 -24.83
N PRO A 220 40.23 10.47 -25.11
CA PRO A 220 39.32 11.02 -26.13
C PRO A 220 39.64 10.45 -27.53
N TRP A 221 38.57 10.25 -28.31
CA TRP A 221 38.69 9.67 -29.66
C TRP A 221 39.19 10.68 -30.72
N TRP A 222 39.24 11.97 -30.38
CA TRP A 222 39.61 13.06 -31.32
C TRP A 222 41.08 13.48 -31.21
N GLU A 223 41.84 12.97 -30.26
CA GLU A 223 43.26 13.21 -30.10
C GLU A 223 44.09 12.03 -30.60
N SER A 224 45.19 12.33 -31.31
CA SER A 224 46.15 11.32 -31.76
C SER A 224 47.00 10.78 -30.62
N GLU A 225 47.59 9.60 -30.77
CA GLU A 225 48.47 9.00 -29.75
C GLU A 225 49.64 9.92 -29.35
N GLY A 226 50.21 10.64 -30.29
CA GLY A 226 51.27 11.61 -30.02
C GLY A 226 50.82 12.79 -29.16
N GLN A 227 49.59 13.30 -29.41
CA GLN A 227 49.00 14.35 -28.62
C GLN A 227 48.63 13.87 -27.22
N LEU A 228 48.13 12.62 -27.09
CA LEU A 228 47.80 12.02 -25.81
C LEU A 228 49.01 11.83 -24.90
N LYS A 229 50.14 11.34 -25.48
CA LYS A 229 51.41 11.20 -24.75
C LYS A 229 52.00 12.56 -24.36
N ALA A 230 51.97 13.54 -25.29
CA ALA A 230 52.51 14.87 -24.99
C ALA A 230 51.78 15.62 -23.88
N LYS A 231 50.50 15.27 -23.62
CA LYS A 231 49.63 15.83 -22.57
C LYS A 231 49.49 14.90 -21.39
N GLU A 232 50.22 13.81 -21.30
CA GLU A 232 50.10 12.84 -20.20
C GLU A 232 50.49 13.50 -18.89
N GLU A 233 49.61 13.36 -17.90
CA GLU A 233 49.79 13.87 -16.55
C GLU A 233 49.44 12.79 -15.52
N PRO A 234 50.05 12.78 -14.32
CA PRO A 234 49.64 11.90 -13.25
C PRO A 234 48.25 12.32 -12.70
N PHE A 235 47.51 11.38 -12.20
CA PHE A 235 46.18 11.60 -11.56
C PHE A 235 46.26 12.67 -10.47
N TRP A 236 47.27 12.51 -9.54
CA TRP A 236 47.58 13.50 -8.52
C TRP A 236 48.62 14.52 -9.02
N PRO A 237 48.47 15.83 -8.71
CA PRO A 237 47.40 16.47 -7.93
C PRO A 237 46.23 17.03 -8.77
N LYS A 238 46.40 17.23 -10.07
CA LYS A 238 45.53 18.08 -10.90
C LYS A 238 44.11 17.49 -11.06
N GLN A 239 43.98 16.19 -11.32
CA GLN A 239 42.66 15.59 -11.47
C GLN A 239 41.93 15.53 -10.12
N VAL A 240 42.65 15.16 -9.03
CA VAL A 240 42.07 15.14 -7.68
C VAL A 240 41.56 16.52 -7.24
N LEU A 241 42.29 17.59 -7.62
CA LEU A 241 41.83 18.95 -7.35
C LEU A 241 40.51 19.26 -8.10
N LYS A 242 40.40 18.87 -9.38
CA LYS A 242 39.15 19.05 -10.16
C LYS A 242 38.01 18.25 -9.57
N ASP A 243 38.26 16.99 -9.20
CA ASP A 243 37.29 16.12 -8.56
C ASP A 243 36.82 16.71 -7.22
N GLY A 244 37.73 17.22 -6.40
CA GLY A 244 37.42 17.85 -5.12
C GLY A 244 36.63 19.16 -5.27
N VAL A 245 37.00 20.02 -6.23
CA VAL A 245 36.26 21.26 -6.52
C VAL A 245 34.84 20.94 -6.98
N LEU A 246 34.69 19.95 -7.88
CA LEU A 246 33.36 19.53 -8.35
C LEU A 246 32.52 18.92 -7.22
N ALA A 247 33.12 18.07 -6.39
CA ALA A 247 32.45 17.47 -5.22
C ALA A 247 32.02 18.53 -4.20
N LEU A 248 32.87 19.53 -3.94
CA LEU A 248 32.54 20.64 -3.05
C LEU A 248 31.42 21.51 -3.62
N ALA A 249 31.50 21.88 -4.90
CA ALA A 249 30.45 22.65 -5.56
C ALA A 249 29.10 21.89 -5.58
N PHE A 250 29.15 20.58 -5.83
CA PHE A 250 28.00 19.71 -5.77
C PHE A 250 27.40 19.65 -4.34
N LEU A 251 28.23 19.46 -3.33
CA LEU A 251 27.80 19.40 -1.93
C LEU A 251 27.15 20.72 -1.50
N LEU A 252 27.76 21.86 -1.86
CA LEU A 252 27.17 23.18 -1.58
C LEU A 252 25.83 23.37 -2.29
N GLY A 253 25.75 23.04 -3.58
CA GLY A 253 24.51 23.14 -4.34
C GLY A 253 23.42 22.22 -3.77
N LEU A 254 23.74 20.96 -3.50
CA LEU A 254 22.81 20.00 -2.90
C LEU A 254 22.41 20.42 -1.47
N GLY A 255 23.36 20.94 -0.67
CA GLY A 255 23.12 21.44 0.66
C GLY A 255 22.17 22.64 0.68
N LEU A 256 22.40 23.62 -0.21
CA LEU A 256 21.48 24.74 -0.40
C LEU A 256 20.09 24.28 -0.83
N TRP A 257 20.02 23.36 -1.79
CA TRP A 257 18.76 22.78 -2.23
C TRP A 257 18.02 22.09 -1.08
N ALA A 258 18.72 21.24 -0.31
CA ALA A 258 18.16 20.53 0.85
C ALA A 258 17.70 21.48 1.97
N TYR A 259 18.40 22.60 2.15
CA TYR A 259 18.02 23.62 3.14
C TYR A 259 16.70 24.32 2.77
N PHE A 260 16.53 24.71 1.51
CA PHE A 260 15.32 25.40 1.04
C PHE A 260 14.17 24.45 0.65
N ARG A 261 14.45 23.19 0.44
CA ARG A 261 13.48 22.17 0.02
C ARG A 261 13.58 20.94 0.93
N PRO A 262 12.93 20.97 2.09
CA PRO A 262 12.86 19.80 2.99
C PRO A 262 12.35 18.57 2.22
N ALA A 263 12.74 17.39 2.66
CA ALA A 263 12.21 16.15 2.10
C ALA A 263 10.70 16.06 2.40
N PRO A 264 9.85 15.75 1.41
CA PRO A 264 8.42 15.62 1.62
C PRO A 264 8.13 14.45 2.58
N LEU A 265 7.08 14.59 3.36
CA LEU A 265 6.48 13.55 4.18
C LEU A 265 4.98 13.75 4.12
N GLU A 266 4.28 12.81 3.51
CA GLU A 266 2.82 12.83 3.44
C GLU A 266 2.21 12.28 4.73
N GLU A 267 0.89 12.14 4.78
CA GLU A 267 0.20 11.51 5.90
C GLU A 267 0.62 10.05 6.06
N GLN A 268 0.54 9.56 7.29
CA GLN A 268 0.84 8.16 7.59
C GLN A 268 0.01 7.23 6.71
N ALA A 269 0.60 6.14 6.26
CA ALA A 269 -0.08 5.15 5.41
C ALA A 269 -1.34 4.61 6.07
N ASP A 270 -2.47 4.79 5.40
CA ASP A 270 -3.75 4.23 5.75
C ASP A 270 -4.28 3.39 4.57
N PRO A 271 -4.23 2.05 4.66
CA PRO A 271 -4.71 1.17 3.60
C PRO A 271 -6.21 1.30 3.28
N SER A 272 -6.99 1.90 4.19
CA SER A 272 -8.44 2.08 4.03
C SER A 272 -8.81 3.30 3.18
N GLN A 273 -7.86 4.23 3.00
CA GLN A 273 -8.09 5.43 2.20
C GLN A 273 -7.70 5.21 0.74
N PRO A 274 -8.55 5.57 -0.22
CA PRO A 274 -8.19 5.54 -1.62
C PRO A 274 -7.07 6.55 -1.88
N TYR A 275 -6.00 6.10 -2.53
CA TYR A 275 -4.86 6.93 -2.87
C TYR A 275 -4.37 6.62 -4.28
N GLU A 276 -4.18 7.63 -5.08
CA GLU A 276 -3.64 7.48 -6.43
C GLU A 276 -2.11 7.35 -6.37
N ALA A 277 -1.62 6.11 -6.43
CA ALA A 277 -0.20 5.81 -6.32
C ALA A 277 0.61 6.46 -7.45
N ARG A 278 1.64 7.24 -7.08
CA ARG A 278 2.60 7.83 -8.01
C ARG A 278 4.01 7.49 -7.55
N PRO A 279 4.81 6.83 -8.39
CA PRO A 279 6.20 6.57 -8.05
C PRO A 279 7.04 7.84 -8.14
N GLU A 280 8.29 7.78 -7.70
CA GLU A 280 9.26 8.85 -7.92
C GLU A 280 9.49 9.11 -9.41
N TRP A 281 9.92 10.33 -9.72
CA TRP A 281 10.05 10.85 -11.10
C TRP A 281 10.87 9.92 -12.03
N TYR A 282 11.89 9.25 -11.51
CA TYR A 282 12.74 8.34 -12.26
C TYR A 282 12.12 6.96 -12.56
N PHE A 283 10.94 6.66 -11.99
CA PHE A 283 10.11 5.50 -12.32
C PHE A 283 8.85 5.86 -13.11
N MET A 284 8.56 7.15 -13.30
CA MET A 284 7.35 7.62 -14.00
C MET A 284 7.23 7.10 -15.42
N PHE A 285 8.36 6.95 -16.14
CA PHE A 285 8.35 6.36 -17.48
C PHE A 285 7.85 4.93 -17.50
N LEU A 286 8.23 4.12 -16.49
CA LEU A 286 7.77 2.74 -16.35
C LEU A 286 6.29 2.70 -15.98
N PHE A 287 5.87 3.57 -15.08
CA PHE A 287 4.47 3.71 -14.70
C PHE A 287 3.59 4.08 -15.90
N GLN A 288 4.04 5.00 -16.76
CA GLN A 288 3.33 5.33 -18.00
C GLN A 288 3.34 4.17 -19.00
N LEU A 289 4.45 3.46 -19.13
CA LEU A 289 4.55 2.29 -19.99
C LEU A 289 3.51 1.22 -19.62
N LEU A 290 3.33 0.95 -18.32
CA LEU A 290 2.37 -0.04 -17.83
C LEU A 290 0.93 0.28 -18.22
N ARG A 291 0.57 1.57 -18.33
CA ARG A 291 -0.77 2.00 -18.75
C ARG A 291 -1.17 1.57 -20.17
N TYR A 292 -0.23 1.11 -20.98
CA TYR A 292 -0.52 0.63 -22.34
C TYR A 292 -0.72 -0.89 -22.40
N PHE A 293 -0.47 -1.62 -21.30
CA PHE A 293 -0.54 -3.07 -21.26
C PHE A 293 -1.54 -3.53 -20.19
N HIS A 294 -2.67 -4.10 -20.62
CA HIS A 294 -3.73 -4.58 -19.73
C HIS A 294 -4.10 -6.02 -20.01
N GLY A 295 -4.57 -6.73 -18.99
CA GLY A 295 -5.03 -8.11 -19.10
C GLY A 295 -3.92 -9.08 -19.53
N PRO A 296 -4.14 -9.96 -20.52
CA PRO A 296 -3.16 -11.01 -20.88
C PRO A 296 -1.81 -10.48 -21.38
N VAL A 297 -1.75 -9.23 -21.85
CA VAL A 297 -0.50 -8.59 -22.34
C VAL A 297 0.22 -7.79 -21.27
N GLU A 298 -0.28 -7.73 -20.05
CA GLU A 298 0.33 -7.01 -18.93
C GLU A 298 1.78 -7.46 -18.69
N ILE A 299 2.06 -8.77 -18.80
CA ILE A 299 3.40 -9.33 -18.66
C ILE A 299 4.42 -8.73 -19.64
N VAL A 300 3.98 -8.23 -20.80
CA VAL A 300 4.86 -7.59 -21.77
C VAL A 300 5.41 -6.27 -21.21
N GLY A 301 4.54 -5.45 -20.60
CA GLY A 301 4.94 -4.17 -20.00
C GLY A 301 5.68 -4.31 -18.68
N THR A 302 5.25 -5.26 -17.83
CA THR A 302 5.78 -5.45 -16.48
C THR A 302 7.11 -6.21 -16.45
N PHE A 303 7.29 -7.20 -17.32
CA PHE A 303 8.45 -8.07 -17.29
C PHE A 303 9.25 -8.08 -18.61
N VAL A 304 8.60 -8.36 -19.77
CA VAL A 304 9.34 -8.65 -21.01
C VAL A 304 10.14 -7.44 -21.49
N LEU A 305 9.50 -6.26 -21.61
CA LEU A 305 10.18 -5.05 -22.10
C LEU A 305 11.29 -4.58 -21.14
N PRO A 306 11.08 -4.48 -19.82
CA PRO A 306 12.16 -4.17 -18.88
C PRO A 306 13.31 -5.17 -18.91
N ALA A 307 13.02 -6.49 -18.97
CA ALA A 307 14.04 -7.53 -19.03
C ALA A 307 14.87 -7.48 -20.33
N VAL A 308 14.20 -7.30 -21.48
CA VAL A 308 14.89 -7.13 -22.77
C VAL A 308 15.76 -5.88 -22.75
N PHE A 309 15.24 -4.76 -22.25
CA PHE A 309 16.04 -3.52 -22.13
C PHE A 309 17.27 -3.72 -21.25
N PHE A 310 17.10 -4.38 -20.09
CA PHE A 310 18.21 -4.71 -19.20
C PHE A 310 19.26 -5.59 -19.87
N LEU A 311 18.85 -6.68 -20.53
CA LEU A 311 19.76 -7.60 -21.20
C LEU A 311 20.48 -6.93 -22.37
N VAL A 312 19.80 -6.13 -23.18
CA VAL A 312 20.41 -5.37 -24.27
C VAL A 312 21.45 -4.40 -23.71
N LEU A 313 21.12 -3.68 -22.63
CA LEU A 313 22.05 -2.74 -22.00
C LEU A 313 23.27 -3.46 -21.42
N LEU A 314 23.05 -4.59 -20.71
CA LEU A 314 24.11 -5.40 -20.07
C LEU A 314 25.09 -5.95 -21.12
N PHE A 315 24.57 -6.53 -22.20
CA PHE A 315 25.36 -7.17 -23.24
C PHE A 315 25.69 -6.23 -24.40
N TRP A 316 25.45 -4.94 -24.28
CA TRP A 316 25.72 -3.94 -25.30
C TRP A 316 27.14 -4.02 -25.91
N PRO A 317 28.23 -4.21 -25.14
CA PRO A 317 29.59 -4.31 -25.69
C PRO A 317 29.76 -5.40 -26.73
N PHE A 318 28.98 -6.47 -26.67
CA PHE A 318 29.02 -7.58 -27.61
C PHE A 318 28.09 -7.37 -28.82
N LEU A 319 27.09 -6.52 -28.67
CA LEU A 319 26.15 -6.17 -29.75
C LEU A 319 26.72 -5.08 -30.66
N ASP A 320 27.44 -4.08 -30.12
CA ASP A 320 28.10 -3.05 -30.90
C ASP A 320 29.43 -3.55 -31.51
N ARG A 321 29.34 -4.16 -32.67
CA ARG A 321 30.47 -4.74 -33.42
C ARG A 321 31.37 -3.70 -34.09
N SER A 322 31.00 -2.40 -34.05
CA SER A 322 31.83 -1.34 -34.62
C SER A 322 33.21 -1.28 -33.96
N ARG A 323 34.26 -1.18 -34.71
CA ARG A 323 35.64 -1.01 -34.18
C ARG A 323 35.94 0.43 -33.75
N HIS A 324 35.12 1.38 -34.21
CA HIS A 324 35.35 2.82 -33.97
C HIS A 324 34.76 3.26 -32.65
N ARG A 325 35.45 4.16 -31.94
CA ARG A 325 34.97 4.82 -30.71
C ARG A 325 34.27 6.15 -31.04
N ASP A 326 34.62 6.79 -32.15
CA ASP A 326 34.00 8.02 -32.62
C ASP A 326 32.48 7.84 -32.80
N PRO A 327 31.63 8.63 -32.13
CA PRO A 327 30.17 8.53 -32.20
C PRO A 327 29.65 8.75 -33.64
N ARG A 328 30.31 9.56 -34.44
CA ARG A 328 29.93 9.82 -35.85
C ARG A 328 30.03 8.58 -36.72
N ARG A 329 30.90 7.63 -36.34
CA ARG A 329 31.10 6.34 -37.03
C ARG A 329 30.31 5.20 -36.44
N ARG A 330 29.38 5.50 -35.49
CA ARG A 330 28.48 4.55 -34.82
C ARG A 330 27.03 5.02 -34.91
N PRO A 331 26.46 5.28 -36.11
CA PRO A 331 25.12 5.87 -36.22
C PRO A 331 24.04 5.04 -35.62
N VAL A 332 24.11 3.68 -35.69
CA VAL A 332 23.12 2.77 -35.07
C VAL A 332 23.14 2.91 -33.55
N ALA A 333 24.32 2.87 -32.92
CA ALA A 333 24.46 3.01 -31.49
C ALA A 333 23.94 4.38 -31.02
N MET A 334 24.31 5.46 -31.71
CA MET A 334 23.84 6.80 -31.35
C MET A 334 22.36 6.99 -31.62
N GLY A 335 21.81 6.40 -32.66
CA GLY A 335 20.38 6.41 -32.96
C GLY A 335 19.58 5.69 -31.86
N LEU A 336 20.01 4.49 -31.43
CA LEU A 336 19.39 3.76 -30.35
C LEU A 336 19.46 4.53 -29.02
N LEU A 337 20.60 5.11 -28.67
CA LEU A 337 20.72 5.99 -27.52
C LEU A 337 19.73 7.15 -27.57
N GLY A 338 19.67 7.84 -28.73
CA GLY A 338 18.75 8.97 -28.94
C GLY A 338 17.27 8.55 -28.79
N VAL A 339 16.86 7.47 -29.44
CA VAL A 339 15.49 6.95 -29.40
C VAL A 339 15.14 6.51 -27.97
N SER A 340 16.03 5.76 -27.28
CA SER A 340 15.78 5.32 -25.90
C SER A 340 15.66 6.52 -24.96
N THR A 341 16.57 7.49 -25.03
CA THR A 341 16.53 8.70 -24.20
C THR A 341 15.26 9.51 -24.46
N ALA A 342 14.94 9.76 -25.74
CA ALA A 342 13.73 10.48 -26.12
C ALA A 342 12.46 9.74 -25.67
N GLY A 343 12.43 8.41 -25.80
CA GLY A 343 11.32 7.57 -25.33
C GLY A 343 11.11 7.66 -23.81
N LEU A 344 12.17 7.54 -23.01
CA LEU A 344 12.12 7.69 -21.56
C LEU A 344 11.61 9.08 -21.15
N ILE A 345 12.12 10.14 -21.77
CA ILE A 345 11.68 11.52 -21.51
C ILE A 345 10.22 11.70 -21.91
N ALA A 346 9.81 11.23 -23.09
CA ALA A 346 8.43 11.35 -23.56
C ALA A 346 7.46 10.63 -22.61
N LEU A 347 7.76 9.38 -22.23
CA LEU A 347 6.93 8.62 -21.28
C LEU A 347 6.82 9.34 -19.93
N THR A 348 7.92 9.92 -19.42
CA THR A 348 7.90 10.69 -18.17
C THR A 348 7.04 11.94 -18.30
N ILE A 349 7.17 12.69 -19.41
CA ILE A 349 6.35 13.89 -19.67
C ILE A 349 4.87 13.53 -19.79
N PHE A 350 4.54 12.44 -20.50
CA PHE A 350 3.15 11.99 -20.62
C PHE A 350 2.58 11.57 -19.25
N ALA A 351 3.36 10.90 -18.41
CA ALA A 351 2.93 10.58 -17.05
C ALA A 351 2.57 11.84 -16.26
N VAL A 352 3.46 12.83 -16.24
CA VAL A 352 3.24 14.12 -15.54
C VAL A 352 2.07 14.89 -16.14
N ALA A 353 1.96 14.95 -17.47
CA ALA A 353 0.88 15.68 -18.14
C ALA A 353 -0.50 15.07 -17.90
N THR A 354 -0.59 13.74 -17.79
CA THR A 354 -1.86 13.07 -17.43
C THR A 354 -2.22 13.32 -15.98
N ASP A 355 -1.25 13.43 -15.08
CA ASP A 355 -1.47 13.76 -13.67
C ASP A 355 -2.02 15.19 -13.51
N VAL A 356 -1.44 16.17 -14.20
CA VAL A 356 -1.92 17.56 -14.15
C VAL A 356 -3.37 17.65 -14.64
N ARG A 357 -3.74 16.92 -15.70
CA ARG A 357 -5.13 16.90 -16.19
C ARG A 357 -6.12 16.26 -15.22
N MET A 358 -5.69 15.28 -14.43
CA MET A 358 -6.54 14.67 -13.41
C MET A 358 -6.59 15.49 -12.11
N GLN A 359 -5.59 16.35 -11.87
CA GLN A 359 -5.54 17.28 -10.73
C GLN A 359 -6.15 18.64 -11.04
N GLU A 360 -6.46 18.95 -12.30
CA GLU A 360 -7.35 20.08 -12.58
C GLU A 360 -8.66 19.84 -11.83
N PRO A 361 -9.02 20.70 -10.87
CA PRO A 361 -10.15 20.44 -10.02
C PRO A 361 -11.37 20.27 -10.91
N ALA A 362 -12.21 19.29 -10.56
CA ALA A 362 -13.58 19.13 -11.05
C ALA A 362 -14.46 20.38 -10.73
N GLN A 363 -13.86 21.57 -10.71
CA GLN A 363 -14.47 22.87 -10.47
C GLN A 363 -15.13 23.45 -11.72
N ALA A 364 -15.06 22.79 -12.87
CA ALA A 364 -15.67 23.30 -14.10
C ALA A 364 -16.68 22.34 -14.75
N ALA A 365 -16.93 21.16 -14.20
CA ALA A 365 -18.11 20.40 -14.57
C ALA A 365 -19.26 20.86 -13.68
N ALA A 366 -20.01 21.83 -14.16
CA ALA A 366 -21.37 22.02 -13.69
C ALA A 366 -22.07 20.65 -13.69
N PRO A 367 -22.83 20.28 -12.64
CA PRO A 367 -23.49 18.99 -12.59
C PRO A 367 -24.27 18.79 -13.89
N THR A 368 -23.96 17.72 -14.60
CA THR A 368 -24.73 17.34 -15.78
C THR A 368 -26.18 17.20 -15.32
N PRO A 369 -27.12 17.92 -15.91
CA PRO A 369 -28.55 17.80 -15.53
C PRO A 369 -28.97 16.36 -15.78
N GLY A 370 -29.13 15.54 -14.70
CA GLY A 370 -29.60 14.16 -14.80
C GLY A 370 -28.77 13.10 -14.10
N GLY A 371 -27.62 13.44 -13.46
CA GLY A 371 -26.89 12.50 -12.60
C GLY A 371 -27.60 12.25 -11.26
N PRO A 372 -27.42 11.08 -10.61
CA PRO A 372 -28.02 10.79 -9.31
C PRO A 372 -27.56 11.82 -8.28
N ALA A 373 -28.54 12.44 -7.58
CA ALA A 373 -28.25 13.44 -6.54
C ALA A 373 -27.43 12.81 -5.41
N GLU A 374 -26.35 13.49 -5.00
CA GLU A 374 -25.59 13.09 -3.82
C GLU A 374 -26.44 13.27 -2.56
N PRO A 375 -26.46 12.28 -1.64
CA PRO A 375 -27.20 12.40 -0.40
C PRO A 375 -26.62 13.53 0.46
N ALA A 376 -27.49 14.30 1.10
CA ALA A 376 -27.18 15.51 1.86
C ALA A 376 -26.44 15.27 3.20
N GLY A 377 -25.84 14.09 3.41
CA GLY A 377 -25.09 13.72 4.63
C GLY A 377 -24.44 12.34 4.55
N PRO A 378 -23.68 11.94 5.58
CA PRO A 378 -23.05 10.63 5.62
C PRO A 378 -24.12 9.53 5.63
N LEU A 379 -23.98 8.55 4.71
CA LEU A 379 -24.89 7.40 4.61
C LEU A 379 -24.80 6.54 5.89
N GLN A 380 -25.95 6.28 6.50
CA GLN A 380 -26.02 5.37 7.63
C GLN A 380 -26.00 3.90 7.16
N ARG A 381 -25.56 2.98 8.02
CA ARG A 381 -25.51 1.54 7.69
C ARG A 381 -26.83 0.98 7.17
N ALA A 382 -27.96 1.46 7.69
CA ALA A 382 -29.30 1.08 7.25
C ALA A 382 -29.59 1.48 5.81
N ASP A 383 -29.13 2.68 5.40
CA ASP A 383 -29.30 3.18 4.03
C ASP A 383 -28.48 2.34 3.04
N VAL A 384 -27.24 1.97 3.42
CA VAL A 384 -26.37 1.14 2.59
C VAL A 384 -26.89 -0.29 2.48
N ALA A 385 -27.44 -0.85 3.55
CA ALA A 385 -28.11 -2.15 3.52
C ALA A 385 -29.31 -2.15 2.59
N THR A 386 -30.09 -1.08 2.57
CA THR A 386 -31.22 -0.89 1.67
C THR A 386 -30.73 -0.79 0.21
N LEU A 387 -29.66 -0.02 -0.06
CA LEU A 387 -29.04 0.07 -1.38
C LEU A 387 -28.55 -1.31 -1.87
N TYR A 388 -27.90 -2.09 -1.01
CA TYR A 388 -27.44 -3.44 -1.33
C TYR A 388 -28.64 -4.38 -1.62
N THR A 389 -29.65 -4.37 -0.76
CA THR A 389 -30.82 -5.23 -0.91
C THR A 389 -31.58 -4.92 -2.21
N THR A 390 -31.68 -3.66 -2.55
CA THR A 390 -32.39 -3.21 -3.76
C THR A 390 -31.63 -3.53 -5.05
N ASN A 391 -30.32 -3.36 -5.06
CA ASN A 391 -29.53 -3.38 -6.30
C ASN A 391 -28.69 -4.65 -6.48
N CYS A 392 -28.27 -5.31 -5.40
CA CYS A 392 -27.23 -6.34 -5.42
C CYS A 392 -27.73 -7.72 -4.96
N ALA A 393 -28.61 -7.76 -3.94
CA ALA A 393 -29.03 -8.99 -3.27
C ALA A 393 -29.74 -9.99 -4.18
N ASN A 394 -30.41 -9.54 -5.24
CA ASN A 394 -31.09 -10.44 -6.18
C ASN A 394 -30.12 -11.42 -6.86
N CYS A 395 -28.88 -10.98 -7.11
CA CYS A 395 -27.86 -11.82 -7.70
C CYS A 395 -26.89 -12.36 -6.66
N HIS A 396 -26.41 -11.51 -5.75
CA HIS A 396 -25.39 -11.87 -4.78
C HIS A 396 -25.92 -12.49 -3.49
N GLY A 397 -27.23 -12.56 -3.31
CA GLY A 397 -27.88 -13.01 -2.08
C GLY A 397 -27.83 -11.97 -0.96
N VAL A 398 -28.78 -12.02 -0.03
CA VAL A 398 -28.78 -11.14 1.16
C VAL A 398 -27.60 -11.45 2.09
N ASP A 399 -27.08 -12.68 2.02
CA ASP A 399 -25.91 -13.19 2.74
C ASP A 399 -24.59 -13.00 1.96
N GLY A 400 -24.64 -12.40 0.79
CA GLY A 400 -23.48 -12.18 -0.08
C GLY A 400 -22.88 -13.44 -0.72
N SER A 401 -23.46 -14.64 -0.49
CA SER A 401 -22.89 -15.91 -0.95
C SER A 401 -23.12 -16.21 -2.42
N GLY A 402 -24.08 -15.56 -3.06
CA GLY A 402 -24.46 -15.83 -4.46
C GLY A 402 -24.96 -17.26 -4.72
N LYS A 403 -25.23 -18.07 -3.70
CA LYS A 403 -25.56 -19.50 -3.82
C LYS A 403 -26.81 -19.72 -4.68
N GLN A 404 -27.77 -18.84 -4.60
CA GLN A 404 -29.09 -18.99 -5.25
C GLN A 404 -29.00 -19.02 -6.78
N ILE A 405 -28.05 -18.27 -7.38
CA ILE A 405 -27.92 -18.20 -8.84
C ILE A 405 -26.59 -18.82 -9.34
N ARG A 406 -25.79 -19.42 -8.47
CA ARG A 406 -24.48 -19.99 -8.86
C ARG A 406 -24.61 -21.11 -9.92
N ALA A 407 -25.71 -21.83 -9.93
CA ALA A 407 -25.99 -22.81 -10.97
C ALA A 407 -26.13 -22.19 -12.37
N ALA A 408 -26.63 -20.96 -12.44
CA ALA A 408 -26.81 -20.20 -13.68
C ALA A 408 -25.59 -19.31 -14.00
N MET A 409 -24.94 -18.79 -12.94
CA MET A 409 -23.74 -17.96 -13.03
C MET A 409 -22.60 -18.54 -12.17
N PRO A 410 -21.85 -19.54 -12.68
CA PRO A 410 -20.83 -20.23 -11.90
C PRO A 410 -19.69 -19.34 -11.40
N ARG A 411 -19.49 -18.18 -12.04
CA ARG A 411 -18.44 -17.19 -11.69
C ARG A 411 -18.91 -16.10 -10.74
N ILE A 412 -20.17 -16.15 -10.22
CA ILE A 412 -20.63 -15.16 -9.26
C ILE A 412 -19.77 -15.25 -7.98
N PRO A 413 -19.22 -14.13 -7.51
CA PRO A 413 -18.39 -14.14 -6.33
C PRO A 413 -19.19 -14.52 -5.07
N ASP A 414 -18.52 -15.16 -4.15
CA ASP A 414 -18.98 -15.36 -2.79
C ASP A 414 -18.34 -14.31 -1.89
N PHE A 415 -19.08 -13.27 -1.53
CA PHE A 415 -18.57 -12.19 -0.68
C PHE A 415 -18.29 -12.65 0.74
N SER A 416 -18.86 -13.78 1.20
CA SER A 416 -18.53 -14.38 2.49
C SER A 416 -17.21 -15.15 2.47
N SER A 417 -16.67 -15.46 1.29
CA SER A 417 -15.41 -16.16 1.12
C SER A 417 -14.22 -15.27 1.41
N LEU A 418 -13.44 -15.61 2.43
CA LEU A 418 -12.22 -14.90 2.78
C LEU A 418 -11.21 -14.89 1.61
N ALA A 419 -11.11 -15.99 0.85
CA ALA A 419 -10.24 -16.07 -0.31
C ALA A 419 -10.62 -15.04 -1.39
N TRP A 420 -11.92 -14.88 -1.66
CA TRP A 420 -12.40 -13.85 -2.58
C TRP A 420 -12.13 -12.45 -2.05
N GLN A 421 -12.43 -12.20 -0.79
CA GLN A 421 -12.19 -10.90 -0.15
C GLN A 421 -10.73 -10.47 -0.20
N MET A 422 -9.80 -11.42 -0.05
CA MET A 422 -8.37 -11.16 -0.13
C MET A 422 -7.87 -10.99 -1.58
N SER A 423 -8.58 -11.55 -2.56
CA SER A 423 -8.19 -11.48 -3.98
C SER A 423 -8.60 -10.18 -4.67
N GLN A 424 -9.48 -9.37 -4.05
CA GLN A 424 -9.99 -8.12 -4.63
C GLN A 424 -9.58 -6.94 -3.76
N THR A 425 -9.19 -5.84 -4.38
CA THR A 425 -8.98 -4.55 -3.69
C THR A 425 -10.31 -3.79 -3.59
N ASP A 426 -10.42 -2.82 -2.68
CA ASP A 426 -11.61 -1.97 -2.55
C ASP A 426 -11.87 -1.18 -3.83
N LEU A 427 -10.81 -0.73 -4.49
CA LEU A 427 -10.89 -0.04 -5.76
C LEU A 427 -11.45 -0.94 -6.87
N GLU A 428 -11.02 -2.20 -6.94
CA GLU A 428 -11.58 -3.18 -7.89
C GLU A 428 -13.05 -3.47 -7.63
N ILE A 429 -13.45 -3.56 -6.36
CA ILE A 429 -14.86 -3.74 -5.99
C ILE A 429 -15.65 -2.50 -6.40
N ALA A 430 -15.17 -1.29 -6.07
CA ALA A 430 -15.80 -0.03 -6.45
C ALA A 430 -15.92 0.12 -7.97
N HIS A 431 -14.86 -0.17 -8.72
CA HIS A 431 -14.90 -0.14 -10.20
C HIS A 431 -15.87 -1.16 -10.77
N ARG A 432 -15.95 -2.38 -10.21
CA ARG A 432 -16.94 -3.37 -10.67
C ARG A 432 -18.38 -2.96 -10.38
N ILE A 433 -18.61 -2.26 -9.28
CA ILE A 433 -19.92 -1.67 -9.00
C ILE A 433 -20.18 -0.53 -9.99
N GLN A 434 -19.23 0.35 -10.20
CA GLN A 434 -19.36 1.51 -11.07
C GLN A 434 -19.53 1.11 -12.54
N ASP A 435 -18.66 0.27 -13.05
CA ASP A 435 -18.51 -0.03 -14.48
C ASP A 435 -19.17 -1.34 -14.91
N GLY A 436 -19.60 -2.14 -13.91
CA GLY A 436 -20.14 -3.47 -14.16
C GLY A 436 -19.04 -4.51 -14.44
N TYR A 437 -19.48 -5.71 -14.79
CA TYR A 437 -18.62 -6.80 -15.24
C TYR A 437 -19.33 -7.56 -16.35
N GLU A 438 -18.99 -7.24 -17.59
CA GLU A 438 -19.64 -7.85 -18.76
C GLU A 438 -19.39 -9.38 -18.82
N PRO A 439 -20.36 -10.14 -19.31
CA PRO A 439 -21.72 -9.74 -19.73
C PRO A 439 -22.77 -9.83 -18.62
N THR A 440 -22.40 -10.01 -17.34
CA THR A 440 -23.29 -10.49 -16.28
C THR A 440 -23.65 -9.47 -15.20
N MET A 441 -22.80 -8.49 -14.93
CA MET A 441 -23.05 -7.47 -13.92
C MET A 441 -23.20 -6.10 -14.59
N PRO A 442 -24.38 -5.42 -14.45
CA PRO A 442 -24.62 -4.11 -15.05
C PRO A 442 -23.77 -3.03 -14.37
N ALA A 443 -23.46 -1.95 -15.10
CA ALA A 443 -22.84 -0.76 -14.56
C ALA A 443 -23.85 0.06 -13.73
N TYR A 444 -23.36 0.62 -12.60
CA TYR A 444 -24.19 1.42 -11.71
C TYR A 444 -23.75 2.90 -11.65
N ARG A 445 -22.79 3.34 -12.49
CA ARG A 445 -22.30 4.73 -12.52
C ARG A 445 -23.40 5.78 -12.71
N ASP A 446 -24.44 5.45 -13.47
CA ASP A 446 -25.55 6.36 -13.77
C ASP A 446 -26.73 6.23 -12.78
N LYS A 447 -26.64 5.26 -11.84
CA LYS A 447 -27.70 4.94 -10.87
C LYS A 447 -27.33 5.24 -9.44
N LEU A 448 -26.04 5.22 -9.12
CA LEU A 448 -25.51 5.41 -7.78
C LEU A 448 -24.47 6.53 -7.79
N SER A 449 -24.52 7.38 -6.76
CA SER A 449 -23.50 8.40 -6.54
C SER A 449 -22.16 7.74 -6.13
N GLN A 450 -21.05 8.46 -6.28
CA GLN A 450 -19.74 8.00 -5.87
C GLN A 450 -19.71 7.60 -4.38
N GLN A 451 -20.36 8.39 -3.53
CA GLN A 451 -20.48 8.10 -2.10
C GLN A 451 -21.24 6.80 -1.83
N GLN A 452 -22.30 6.51 -2.59
CA GLN A 452 -23.08 5.26 -2.49
C GLN A 452 -22.25 4.05 -2.96
N ILE A 453 -21.47 4.20 -4.02
CA ILE A 453 -20.58 3.14 -4.53
C ILE A 453 -19.51 2.79 -3.48
N LEU A 454 -18.87 3.79 -2.89
CA LEU A 454 -17.88 3.57 -1.84
C LEU A 454 -18.50 2.92 -0.58
N ALA A 455 -19.67 3.39 -0.17
CA ALA A 455 -20.40 2.81 0.96
C ALA A 455 -20.80 1.33 0.70
N LEU A 456 -21.22 1.00 -0.51
CA LEU A 456 -21.51 -0.37 -0.92
C LEU A 456 -20.23 -1.24 -0.95
N THR A 457 -19.11 -0.69 -1.34
CA THR A 457 -17.81 -1.38 -1.29
C THR A 457 -17.48 -1.81 0.14
N VAL A 458 -17.60 -0.90 1.10
CA VAL A 458 -17.44 -1.19 2.53
C VAL A 458 -18.45 -2.25 3.01
N TYR A 459 -19.69 -2.15 2.54
CA TYR A 459 -20.74 -3.12 2.88
C TYR A 459 -20.42 -4.52 2.36
N VAL A 460 -19.92 -4.65 1.13
CA VAL A 460 -19.47 -5.93 0.53
C VAL A 460 -18.30 -6.53 1.33
N ARG A 461 -17.41 -5.71 1.85
CA ARG A 461 -16.33 -6.16 2.75
C ARG A 461 -16.86 -6.74 4.07
N ALA A 462 -17.93 -6.19 4.58
CA ALA A 462 -18.50 -6.64 5.86
C ALA A 462 -19.06 -8.07 5.82
N PHE A 463 -19.33 -8.67 4.66
CA PHE A 463 -19.78 -10.06 4.56
C PHE A 463 -18.74 -11.08 5.01
N SER A 464 -17.46 -10.79 4.95
CA SER A 464 -16.41 -11.70 5.44
C SER A 464 -16.23 -11.68 6.96
N VAL A 465 -16.83 -10.71 7.65
CA VAL A 465 -16.67 -10.50 9.10
C VAL A 465 -17.81 -11.13 9.90
N VAL A 466 -18.86 -11.60 9.22
CA VAL A 466 -20.02 -12.25 9.90
C VAL A 466 -19.76 -13.75 9.94
N PRO A 467 -19.66 -14.38 11.15
CA PRO A 467 -19.55 -15.83 11.26
C PRO A 467 -20.79 -16.49 10.63
N VAL A 468 -20.58 -17.53 9.83
CA VAL A 468 -21.64 -18.42 9.37
C VAL A 468 -22.24 -19.07 10.62
N GLY A 469 -23.42 -18.63 11.03
CA GLY A 469 -24.11 -19.17 12.23
C GLY A 469 -24.73 -18.15 13.17
N THR A 470 -24.35 -16.87 13.10
CA THR A 470 -25.23 -15.83 13.64
C THR A 470 -26.37 -15.65 12.64
N PRO A 471 -27.66 -15.73 13.05
CA PRO A 471 -28.70 -15.23 12.18
C PRO A 471 -28.29 -13.81 11.79
N ALA A 472 -28.24 -13.51 10.49
CA ALA A 472 -28.14 -12.15 10.00
C ALA A 472 -29.03 -11.32 10.92
N PRO A 473 -28.61 -10.11 11.41
CA PRO A 473 -29.47 -9.28 12.22
C PRO A 473 -30.79 -9.30 11.49
N ALA A 474 -31.85 -9.81 12.16
CA ALA A 474 -33.09 -10.24 11.54
C ALA A 474 -33.40 -9.23 10.43
N PRO A 475 -33.62 -9.63 9.19
CA PRO A 475 -33.97 -8.69 8.14
C PRO A 475 -35.04 -7.82 8.77
N PRO A 476 -34.95 -6.47 8.64
CA PRO A 476 -35.91 -5.58 9.31
C PRO A 476 -37.27 -6.25 9.14
N ALA A 477 -37.89 -6.55 10.23
CA ALA A 477 -39.02 -7.47 10.35
C ALA A 477 -39.90 -7.31 9.11
N THR A 478 -40.03 -8.37 8.32
CA THR A 478 -40.80 -8.43 7.07
C THR A 478 -40.35 -7.40 6.04
N PRO A 479 -39.98 -7.78 4.81
CA PRO A 479 -39.92 -6.81 3.70
C PRO A 479 -41.21 -6.02 3.80
N PRO A 480 -41.18 -4.65 3.72
CA PRO A 480 -42.33 -3.82 4.00
C PRO A 480 -43.48 -4.45 3.25
N ASP A 481 -44.54 -4.80 4.00
CA ASP A 481 -45.66 -5.56 3.47
C ASP A 481 -46.01 -4.96 2.10
N ALA A 482 -45.80 -5.72 1.04
CA ALA A 482 -46.02 -5.23 -0.33
C ALA A 482 -47.49 -4.86 -0.54
N SER A 483 -48.37 -5.26 0.39
CA SER A 483 -49.77 -4.92 0.42
C SER A 483 -49.95 -3.40 0.56
N GLY A 484 -50.30 -2.77 -0.56
CA GLY A 484 -50.49 -1.31 -0.63
C GLY A 484 -49.35 -0.55 -1.35
N MET A 485 -48.24 -1.19 -1.71
CA MET A 485 -47.18 -0.54 -2.52
C MET A 485 -47.69 -0.26 -3.95
N PRO A 486 -47.49 0.96 -4.52
CA PRO A 486 -47.82 1.24 -5.92
C PRO A 486 -47.12 0.26 -6.88
N GLU A 487 -47.79 -0.12 -7.97
CA GLU A 487 -47.32 -1.09 -8.96
C GLU A 487 -45.99 -0.71 -9.60
N ALA A 488 -45.79 0.58 -9.85
CA ALA A 488 -44.51 1.12 -10.35
C ALA A 488 -43.34 0.87 -9.37
N LEU A 489 -43.65 0.93 -8.07
CA LEU A 489 -42.61 0.67 -7.02
C LEU A 489 -42.36 -0.83 -6.87
N LEU A 490 -43.38 -1.68 -7.01
CA LEU A 490 -43.23 -3.12 -7.08
C LEU A 490 -42.35 -3.53 -8.28
N TYR A 491 -42.63 -2.99 -9.46
CA TYR A 491 -41.83 -3.24 -10.66
C TYR A 491 -40.38 -2.78 -10.46
N ARG A 492 -40.19 -1.57 -9.91
CA ARG A 492 -38.87 -1.00 -9.62
C ARG A 492 -38.07 -1.87 -8.67
N ASN A 493 -38.67 -2.39 -7.62
CA ASN A 493 -37.96 -3.16 -6.58
C ASN A 493 -37.65 -4.60 -7.00
N TYR A 494 -38.50 -5.22 -7.84
CA TYR A 494 -38.40 -6.66 -8.10
C TYR A 494 -38.12 -7.02 -9.58
N CYS A 495 -38.36 -6.15 -10.52
CA CYS A 495 -38.30 -6.47 -11.96
C CYS A 495 -37.27 -5.63 -12.73
N LEU A 496 -37.08 -4.36 -12.33
CA LEU A 496 -36.27 -3.36 -13.03
C LEU A 496 -34.85 -3.81 -13.36
N ALA A 497 -34.18 -4.53 -12.44
CA ALA A 497 -32.78 -4.93 -12.56
C ALA A 497 -32.50 -5.82 -13.79
N CYS A 498 -33.53 -6.60 -14.22
CA CYS A 498 -33.40 -7.50 -15.37
C CYS A 498 -34.19 -7.01 -16.57
N HIS A 499 -35.34 -6.36 -16.35
CA HIS A 499 -36.25 -6.00 -17.41
C HIS A 499 -36.18 -4.53 -17.85
N ASP A 500 -35.25 -3.75 -17.29
CA ASP A 500 -35.06 -2.31 -17.54
C ASP A 500 -36.29 -1.44 -17.24
N ALA A 501 -36.13 -0.12 -17.18
CA ALA A 501 -37.22 0.81 -16.94
C ALA A 501 -38.22 0.89 -18.12
N ASP A 502 -37.78 0.55 -19.32
CA ASP A 502 -38.56 0.52 -20.53
C ASP A 502 -39.21 -0.85 -20.81
N GLY A 503 -38.96 -1.85 -19.97
CA GLY A 503 -39.49 -3.20 -20.08
C GLY A 503 -38.86 -4.07 -21.16
N ARG A 504 -37.74 -3.64 -21.77
CA ARG A 504 -37.11 -4.34 -22.91
C ARG A 504 -36.01 -5.32 -22.52
N GLY A 505 -35.50 -5.24 -21.31
CA GLY A 505 -34.42 -6.08 -20.79
C GLY A 505 -33.12 -6.02 -21.60
N GLN A 506 -32.84 -4.90 -22.27
CA GLN A 506 -31.70 -4.76 -23.17
C GLN A 506 -30.36 -4.89 -22.43
N THR A 507 -30.30 -4.40 -21.18
CA THR A 507 -29.11 -4.39 -20.35
C THR A 507 -28.59 -5.81 -20.10
N VAL A 508 -29.44 -6.82 -20.00
CA VAL A 508 -29.05 -8.21 -19.72
C VAL A 508 -29.25 -9.17 -20.89
N LYS A 509 -29.69 -8.67 -22.04
CA LYS A 509 -30.05 -9.49 -23.23
C LYS A 509 -28.87 -10.30 -23.77
N ALA A 510 -27.65 -9.79 -23.64
CA ALA A 510 -26.46 -10.51 -24.05
C ALA A 510 -26.22 -11.79 -23.23
N ALA A 511 -26.58 -11.76 -21.93
CA ALA A 511 -26.44 -12.89 -21.01
C ALA A 511 -27.70 -13.77 -20.96
N MET A 512 -28.89 -13.18 -21.18
CA MET A 512 -30.18 -13.82 -21.10
C MET A 512 -30.92 -13.61 -22.41
N LYS A 513 -30.58 -14.40 -23.45
CA LYS A 513 -31.14 -14.26 -24.80
C LYS A 513 -32.66 -14.35 -24.84
N ASP A 514 -33.27 -15.09 -23.90
CA ASP A 514 -34.70 -15.37 -23.82
C ASP A 514 -35.45 -14.40 -22.91
N ILE A 515 -34.80 -13.29 -22.46
CA ILE A 515 -35.50 -12.28 -21.65
C ILE A 515 -36.59 -11.61 -22.46
N PRO A 516 -37.85 -11.55 -21.95
CA PRO A 516 -38.96 -10.99 -22.68
C PRO A 516 -38.85 -9.47 -22.85
N ASP A 517 -39.26 -8.99 -23.99
CA ASP A 517 -39.52 -7.58 -24.26
C ASP A 517 -40.99 -7.30 -23.95
N PHE A 518 -41.28 -6.62 -22.84
CA PHE A 518 -42.66 -6.30 -22.43
C PHE A 518 -43.29 -5.24 -23.30
N THR A 519 -42.61 -4.59 -24.23
CA THR A 519 -43.18 -3.68 -25.20
C THR A 519 -43.76 -4.40 -26.41
N ASP A 520 -43.43 -5.69 -26.61
CA ASP A 520 -43.95 -6.51 -27.68
C ASP A 520 -45.39 -6.99 -27.35
N ALA A 521 -46.38 -6.40 -28.03
CA ALA A 521 -47.78 -6.71 -27.83
C ALA A 521 -48.14 -8.15 -28.22
N ALA A 522 -47.49 -8.72 -29.27
CA ALA A 522 -47.75 -10.09 -29.71
C ALA A 522 -47.24 -11.09 -28.69
N TRP A 523 -46.00 -10.85 -28.16
CA TRP A 523 -45.42 -11.66 -27.11
C TRP A 523 -46.27 -11.61 -25.83
N GLN A 524 -46.69 -10.40 -25.40
CA GLN A 524 -47.55 -10.25 -24.22
C GLN A 524 -48.89 -10.99 -24.37
N ALA A 525 -49.54 -10.90 -25.54
CA ALA A 525 -50.80 -11.62 -25.77
C ALA A 525 -50.65 -13.14 -25.67
N ALA A 526 -49.54 -13.69 -26.20
CA ALA A 526 -49.27 -15.13 -26.18
C ALA A 526 -48.96 -15.67 -24.77
N HIS A 527 -48.36 -14.85 -23.88
CA HIS A 527 -47.85 -15.32 -22.58
C HIS A 527 -48.64 -14.79 -21.38
N ARG A 528 -49.68 -13.98 -21.59
CA ARG A 528 -50.45 -13.31 -20.54
C ARG A 528 -50.94 -14.26 -19.44
N ALA A 529 -51.42 -15.42 -19.81
CA ALA A 529 -51.96 -16.43 -18.87
C ALA A 529 -50.87 -16.99 -17.92
N GLU A 530 -49.60 -16.90 -18.33
CA GLU A 530 -48.46 -17.43 -17.55
C GLU A 530 -47.77 -16.37 -16.68
N PHE A 531 -48.08 -15.05 -16.83
CA PHE A 531 -47.38 -13.98 -16.14
C PHE A 531 -47.42 -14.14 -14.63
N LYS A 532 -48.63 -14.30 -14.06
CA LYS A 532 -48.79 -14.47 -12.61
C LYS A 532 -47.96 -15.66 -12.08
N LYS A 533 -48.05 -16.79 -12.81
CA LYS A 533 -47.31 -18.01 -12.48
C LYS A 533 -45.81 -17.77 -12.58
N SER A 534 -45.35 -17.13 -13.65
CA SER A 534 -43.93 -16.82 -13.86
C SER A 534 -43.36 -15.88 -12.78
N ILE A 535 -44.14 -14.91 -12.29
CA ILE A 535 -43.77 -14.01 -11.20
C ILE A 535 -43.64 -14.78 -9.90
N LEU A 536 -44.63 -15.59 -9.56
CA LEU A 536 -44.68 -16.30 -8.26
C LEU A 536 -43.73 -17.49 -8.20
N GLU A 537 -43.66 -18.31 -9.26
CA GLU A 537 -42.92 -19.57 -9.29
C GLU A 537 -41.55 -19.44 -9.99
N GLY A 538 -41.29 -18.31 -10.63
CA GLY A 538 -40.09 -18.11 -11.48
C GLY A 538 -40.30 -18.73 -12.87
N LYS A 539 -39.38 -18.44 -13.81
CA LYS A 539 -39.36 -19.02 -15.17
C LYS A 539 -37.94 -19.28 -15.64
N GLY A 540 -37.69 -20.53 -16.03
CA GLY A 540 -36.38 -20.94 -16.54
C GLY A 540 -35.29 -20.91 -15.46
N LYS A 541 -34.04 -20.63 -15.89
CA LYS A 541 -32.86 -20.64 -15.01
C LYS A 541 -32.59 -19.32 -14.32
N PHE A 542 -33.17 -18.23 -14.80
CA PHE A 542 -32.77 -16.86 -14.42
C PHE A 542 -33.86 -16.10 -13.65
N MET A 543 -35.13 -16.37 -13.89
CA MET A 543 -36.21 -15.72 -13.17
C MET A 543 -36.54 -16.47 -11.88
N LEU A 544 -36.18 -15.87 -10.75
CA LEU A 544 -36.39 -16.48 -9.44
C LEU A 544 -37.85 -16.43 -9.00
N PRO A 545 -38.35 -17.42 -8.22
CA PRO A 545 -39.66 -17.39 -7.63
C PRO A 545 -39.80 -16.25 -6.63
N MET A 546 -40.93 -15.50 -6.73
CA MET A 546 -41.22 -14.36 -5.85
C MET A 546 -42.33 -14.62 -4.83
N LYS A 547 -42.83 -15.86 -4.75
CA LYS A 547 -43.94 -16.24 -3.83
C LYS A 547 -43.68 -15.95 -2.35
N ASP A 548 -42.41 -15.92 -1.94
CA ASP A 548 -42.03 -15.61 -0.55
C ASP A 548 -41.90 -14.09 -0.31
N ARG A 549 -42.08 -13.26 -1.35
CA ARG A 549 -41.85 -11.80 -1.30
C ARG A 549 -43.06 -11.00 -1.80
N LEU A 550 -43.88 -11.59 -2.63
CA LEU A 550 -45.05 -10.97 -3.24
C LEU A 550 -46.28 -11.83 -2.97
N SER A 551 -47.39 -11.18 -2.57
CA SER A 551 -48.67 -11.84 -2.45
C SER A 551 -49.25 -12.11 -3.83
N GLU A 552 -50.26 -12.99 -3.92
CA GLU A 552 -50.97 -13.21 -5.17
C GLU A 552 -51.62 -11.92 -5.74
N SER A 553 -52.13 -11.06 -4.85
CA SER A 553 -52.70 -9.76 -5.23
C SER A 553 -51.62 -8.81 -5.79
N ASP A 554 -50.39 -8.83 -5.25
CA ASP A 554 -49.28 -8.02 -5.76
C ASP A 554 -48.82 -8.51 -7.14
N ALA A 555 -48.76 -9.83 -7.33
CA ALA A 555 -48.49 -10.41 -8.64
C ALA A 555 -49.54 -10.05 -9.69
N GLU A 556 -50.80 -10.02 -9.30
CA GLU A 556 -51.89 -9.58 -10.21
C GLU A 556 -51.77 -8.09 -10.60
N ARG A 557 -51.47 -7.24 -9.64
CA ARG A 557 -51.20 -5.81 -9.86
C ARG A 557 -50.00 -5.62 -10.80
N LEU A 558 -48.93 -6.37 -10.58
CA LEU A 558 -47.73 -6.35 -11.46
C LEU A 558 -48.08 -6.80 -12.88
N VAL A 559 -48.92 -7.84 -13.05
CA VAL A 559 -49.39 -8.28 -14.38
C VAL A 559 -50.13 -7.15 -15.09
N GLN A 560 -51.01 -6.41 -14.38
CA GLN A 560 -51.72 -5.25 -14.94
C GLN A 560 -50.75 -4.11 -15.31
N TYR A 561 -49.73 -3.89 -14.49
CA TYR A 561 -48.69 -2.89 -14.74
C TYR A 561 -47.85 -3.23 -15.98
N LEU A 562 -47.40 -4.50 -16.13
CA LEU A 562 -46.67 -4.96 -17.31
C LEU A 562 -47.41 -4.74 -18.63
N GLN A 563 -48.74 -4.79 -18.63
CA GLN A 563 -49.53 -4.53 -19.82
C GLN A 563 -49.48 -3.07 -20.30
N GLN A 564 -49.05 -2.14 -19.46
CA GLN A 564 -48.95 -0.73 -19.82
C GLN A 564 -47.77 -0.48 -20.76
N PHE A 565 -46.74 -1.33 -20.73
CA PHE A 565 -45.56 -1.20 -21.61
C PHE A 565 -45.90 -1.30 -23.11
N THR A 566 -46.95 -2.00 -23.48
CA THR A 566 -47.40 -2.10 -24.88
C THR A 566 -48.08 -0.82 -25.41
N LYS A 567 -48.40 0.13 -24.52
CA LYS A 567 -49.12 1.39 -24.90
C LYS A 567 -48.14 2.53 -25.27
N GLY A 568 -46.83 2.26 -25.39
CA GLY A 568 -45.87 3.20 -25.93
C GLY A 568 -45.45 4.34 -25.00
N LYS A 569 -45.94 4.38 -23.76
CA LYS A 569 -45.52 5.33 -22.74
C LYS A 569 -45.05 4.53 -21.53
N PRO A 570 -43.80 4.70 -21.02
CA PRO A 570 -43.40 4.14 -19.73
C PRO A 570 -44.40 4.66 -18.69
N PRO A 571 -44.93 3.82 -17.80
CA PRO A 571 -45.76 4.26 -16.72
C PRO A 571 -45.03 5.36 -15.93
N ASP A 572 -45.76 6.45 -15.61
CA ASP A 572 -45.17 7.62 -14.96
C ASP A 572 -44.28 7.23 -13.80
N SER A 573 -43.05 7.73 -13.82
CA SER A 573 -42.13 7.68 -12.70
C SER A 573 -42.85 8.32 -11.50
N VAL A 574 -43.10 7.54 -10.44
CA VAL A 574 -43.57 8.09 -9.17
C VAL A 574 -42.44 9.01 -8.70
N GLU A 575 -42.70 10.32 -8.73
CA GLU A 575 -41.85 11.27 -8.02
C GLU A 575 -41.66 10.76 -6.57
N PRO A 576 -40.42 10.81 -6.02
CA PRO A 576 -40.23 10.48 -4.63
C PRO A 576 -41.18 11.36 -3.81
N PRO A 577 -41.84 10.83 -2.76
CA PRO A 577 -42.68 11.65 -1.91
C PRO A 577 -41.83 12.79 -1.39
N THR A 578 -42.30 14.03 -1.63
CA THR A 578 -41.74 15.26 -1.06
C THR A 578 -41.51 15.00 0.45
N PRO A 579 -40.35 15.27 0.99
CA PRO A 579 -40.12 15.11 2.43
C PRO A 579 -41.13 16.00 3.13
N VAL A 580 -42.00 15.39 3.94
CA VAL A 580 -42.91 16.10 4.85
C VAL A 580 -42.03 16.85 5.80
N VAL A 581 -41.88 18.16 5.58
CA VAL A 581 -41.25 19.06 6.52
C VAL A 581 -42.14 19.06 7.78
N PRO A 582 -41.63 18.63 8.94
CA PRO A 582 -42.41 18.75 10.17
C PRO A 582 -42.67 20.24 10.42
N PRO A 583 -43.91 20.63 10.83
CA PRO A 583 -44.24 22.02 11.11
C PRO A 583 -43.30 22.57 12.18
N PRO A 584 -42.97 23.88 12.13
CA PRO A 584 -42.09 24.50 13.11
C PRO A 584 -42.68 24.37 14.53
N PRO A 585 -41.87 24.26 15.57
CA PRO A 585 -42.34 24.05 16.93
C PRO A 585 -43.14 25.27 17.38
N THR A 586 -44.43 25.02 17.67
CA THR A 586 -45.33 25.96 18.31
C THR A 586 -44.82 26.30 19.72
N LYS A 587 -44.90 27.57 20.12
CA LYS A 587 -44.50 28.14 21.39
C LYS A 587 -45.04 27.32 22.59
N PRO A 588 -44.32 27.30 23.72
CA PRO A 588 -44.72 26.48 24.88
C PRO A 588 -46.04 27.01 25.47
N VAL A 589 -46.99 26.06 25.56
CA VAL A 589 -48.25 26.25 26.32
C VAL A 589 -47.90 26.01 27.77
N VAL A 590 -48.15 27.03 28.62
CA VAL A 590 -48.10 26.97 30.09
C VAL A 590 -49.26 26.09 30.55
N VAL A 591 -48.97 24.91 31.14
CA VAL A 591 -49.94 24.04 31.83
C VAL A 591 -49.76 24.24 33.32
N ALA A 592 -50.85 24.56 33.98
CA ALA A 592 -50.95 24.70 35.45
C ALA A 592 -50.74 23.33 36.17
N PRO A 593 -50.31 23.34 37.45
CA PRO A 593 -49.90 22.13 38.13
C PRO A 593 -51.08 21.32 38.66
N GLY A 594 -51.15 20.08 38.30
CA GLY A 594 -52.08 19.09 38.90
C GLY A 594 -52.14 17.80 38.08
N ASP A 595 -51.70 16.75 38.76
CA ASP A 595 -51.91 15.33 38.50
C ASP A 595 -50.81 14.53 37.80
N LYS A 596 -50.24 13.67 38.65
CA LYS A 596 -49.56 12.38 38.45
C LYS A 596 -48.66 12.22 37.21
N LYS A 597 -47.38 12.39 37.45
CA LYS A 597 -46.25 12.02 36.61
C LYS A 597 -46.35 10.56 36.13
N PRO A 598 -46.34 10.30 34.82
CA PRO A 598 -45.99 8.96 34.31
C PRO A 598 -44.57 8.58 34.72
N PRO A 599 -44.26 7.32 34.95
CA PRO A 599 -42.88 6.94 35.30
C PRO A 599 -41.93 7.38 34.19
N ALA A 600 -40.79 7.97 34.59
CA ALA A 600 -39.73 8.34 33.72
C ALA A 600 -39.25 7.13 32.92
N PRO A 601 -38.87 7.26 31.65
CA PRO A 601 -38.18 6.18 30.95
C PRO A 601 -36.90 5.85 31.75
N GLU A 602 -36.72 4.57 32.03
CA GLU A 602 -35.53 4.06 32.71
C GLU A 602 -34.29 4.54 31.95
N PRO A 603 -33.25 5.03 32.63
CA PRO A 603 -31.98 5.34 31.99
C PRO A 603 -31.44 4.06 31.32
N PRO A 604 -30.73 4.18 30.18
CA PRO A 604 -30.13 3.01 29.55
C PRO A 604 -29.30 2.28 30.58
N ASP A 605 -29.55 0.97 30.68
CA ASP A 605 -28.98 0.07 31.68
C ASP A 605 -27.43 -0.02 31.48
N THR A 606 -26.71 0.94 32.06
CA THR A 606 -25.25 0.99 32.17
C THR A 606 -24.70 0.13 33.30
N ALA A 607 -25.55 -0.65 33.94
CA ALA A 607 -25.26 -1.34 35.22
C ALA A 607 -24.74 -2.78 35.07
N ASN A 608 -24.43 -3.30 33.86
CA ASN A 608 -23.80 -4.61 33.73
C ASN A 608 -22.46 -4.52 32.96
N PRO A 609 -21.32 -4.40 33.66
CA PRO A 609 -20.00 -4.29 33.05
C PRO A 609 -19.65 -5.48 32.14
N LEU A 610 -20.17 -6.67 32.45
CA LEU A 610 -20.01 -7.88 31.61
C LEU A 610 -20.68 -7.74 30.23
N ARG A 611 -21.76 -7.00 30.11
CA ARG A 611 -22.48 -6.81 28.83
C ARG A 611 -21.73 -5.83 27.92
N ALA A 612 -21.14 -4.78 28.49
CA ALA A 612 -20.27 -3.86 27.76
C ALA A 612 -18.98 -4.56 27.33
N ALA A 613 -18.38 -5.37 28.20
CA ALA A 613 -17.19 -6.16 27.91
C ALA A 613 -17.41 -7.21 26.79
N THR A 614 -18.61 -7.82 26.74
CA THR A 614 -18.97 -8.75 25.65
C THR A 614 -18.92 -8.06 24.30
N GLY A 615 -19.46 -6.85 24.20
CA GLY A 615 -19.41 -6.05 22.96
C GLY A 615 -17.97 -5.74 22.51
N LEU A 616 -17.13 -5.32 23.46
CA LEU A 616 -15.71 -5.03 23.19
C LEU A 616 -14.92 -6.28 22.81
N TYR A 617 -15.16 -7.40 23.49
CA TYR A 617 -14.53 -8.68 23.15
C TYR A 617 -14.91 -9.13 21.73
N HIS A 618 -16.18 -9.02 21.38
CA HIS A 618 -16.66 -9.35 20.03
C HIS A 618 -16.06 -8.42 18.98
N GLN A 619 -15.87 -7.16 19.29
CA GLN A 619 -15.33 -6.15 18.36
C GLN A 619 -13.83 -6.34 18.12
N TYR A 620 -13.04 -6.70 19.15
CA TYR A 620 -11.58 -6.62 19.07
C TYR A 620 -10.87 -7.96 19.25
N CYS A 621 -11.46 -8.94 19.96
CA CYS A 621 -10.76 -10.14 20.41
C CYS A 621 -11.27 -11.43 19.76
N LEU A 622 -12.57 -11.47 19.45
CA LEU A 622 -13.29 -12.63 18.92
C LEU A 622 -12.61 -13.30 17.74
N ILE A 623 -12.12 -12.47 16.79
CA ILE A 623 -11.59 -12.95 15.51
C ILE A 623 -10.39 -13.89 15.69
N CYS A 624 -9.57 -13.66 16.71
CA CYS A 624 -8.39 -14.48 16.99
C CYS A 624 -8.62 -15.49 18.12
N HIS A 625 -9.37 -15.10 19.15
CA HIS A 625 -9.53 -15.91 20.37
C HIS A 625 -10.79 -16.79 20.37
N GLY A 626 -11.66 -16.66 19.37
CA GLY A 626 -12.91 -17.41 19.25
C GLY A 626 -13.99 -16.97 20.25
N ALA A 627 -15.24 -17.30 19.96
CA ALA A 627 -16.37 -17.00 20.86
C ALA A 627 -16.31 -17.81 22.15
N ASP A 628 -15.65 -18.97 22.11
CA ASP A 628 -15.42 -19.87 23.24
C ASP A 628 -14.12 -19.61 23.99
N GLY A 629 -13.34 -18.61 23.58
CA GLY A 629 -12.04 -18.24 24.15
C GLY A 629 -10.90 -19.25 23.91
N LYS A 630 -11.10 -20.28 23.06
CA LYS A 630 -10.10 -21.33 22.83
C LYS A 630 -9.12 -21.01 21.72
N GLY A 631 -9.47 -20.12 20.78
CA GLY A 631 -8.64 -19.74 19.64
C GLY A 631 -8.30 -20.89 18.70
N LEU A 632 -9.12 -21.95 18.64
CA LEU A 632 -8.82 -23.19 17.91
C LEU A 632 -8.66 -22.97 16.41
N GLU A 633 -9.44 -22.08 15.82
CA GLU A 633 -9.41 -21.79 14.38
C GLU A 633 -8.09 -21.21 13.90
N PHE A 634 -7.39 -20.47 14.76
CA PHE A 634 -6.12 -19.83 14.44
C PHE A 634 -4.90 -20.56 15.01
N ARG A 635 -5.09 -21.61 15.82
CA ARG A 635 -3.99 -22.32 16.47
C ARG A 635 -3.05 -23.03 15.49
N ALA A 636 -3.56 -23.42 14.31
CA ALA A 636 -2.74 -24.01 13.26
C ALA A 636 -1.74 -23.00 12.66
N SER A 637 -2.15 -21.73 12.52
CA SER A 637 -1.32 -20.63 11.99
C SER A 637 -0.63 -19.82 13.09
N MET A 638 -1.18 -19.86 14.33
CA MET A 638 -0.67 -19.16 15.51
C MET A 638 -0.62 -20.09 16.73
N PRO A 639 0.41 -20.98 16.82
CA PRO A 639 0.48 -21.97 17.90
C PRO A 639 0.56 -21.36 19.31
N SER A 640 0.96 -20.09 19.44
CA SER A 640 1.08 -19.36 20.70
C SER A 640 -0.20 -18.70 21.18
N ILE A 641 -1.33 -18.79 20.43
CA ILE A 641 -2.59 -18.20 20.84
C ILE A 641 -3.10 -18.88 22.12
N PRO A 642 -3.41 -18.13 23.20
CA PRO A 642 -3.82 -18.75 24.46
C PRO A 642 -5.21 -19.36 24.38
N ASP A 643 -5.40 -20.43 25.13
CA ASP A 643 -6.70 -20.99 25.46
C ASP A 643 -7.18 -20.38 26.78
N PHE A 644 -8.14 -19.46 26.72
CA PHE A 644 -8.66 -18.77 27.90
C PHE A 644 -9.45 -19.70 28.81
N THR A 645 -9.88 -20.87 28.33
CA THR A 645 -10.59 -21.86 29.14
C THR A 645 -9.64 -22.74 29.94
N ALA A 646 -8.36 -22.76 29.60
CA ALA A 646 -7.37 -23.64 30.23
C ALA A 646 -6.97 -23.14 31.62
N GLN A 647 -7.16 -23.94 32.65
CA GLN A 647 -6.85 -23.62 34.05
C GLN A 647 -5.38 -23.22 34.24
N ARG A 648 -4.45 -23.91 33.56
CA ARG A 648 -3.01 -23.61 33.60
C ARG A 648 -2.71 -22.21 33.09
N TRP A 649 -3.39 -21.76 32.02
CA TRP A 649 -3.22 -20.41 31.50
C TRP A 649 -3.84 -19.39 32.46
N GLN A 650 -5.06 -19.64 32.93
CA GLN A 650 -5.76 -18.75 33.87
C GLN A 650 -4.97 -18.50 35.16
N SER A 651 -4.27 -19.51 35.68
CA SER A 651 -3.43 -19.38 36.89
C SER A 651 -2.04 -18.80 36.59
N GLY A 652 -1.55 -18.93 35.35
CA GLY A 652 -0.19 -18.49 34.95
C GLY A 652 -0.07 -17.03 34.54
N VAL A 653 -1.21 -16.29 34.38
CA VAL A 653 -1.21 -14.89 33.95
C VAL A 653 -2.00 -14.07 34.99
N SER A 654 -1.39 -13.01 35.54
CA SER A 654 -2.09 -12.09 36.45
C SER A 654 -3.02 -11.13 35.69
N ASP A 655 -4.00 -10.52 36.39
CA ASP A 655 -4.93 -9.55 35.80
C ASP A 655 -4.19 -8.31 35.32
N ALA A 656 -3.14 -7.90 36.01
CA ALA A 656 -2.27 -6.80 35.58
C ALA A 656 -1.51 -7.13 34.28
N GLN A 657 -0.96 -8.37 34.18
CA GLN A 657 -0.29 -8.83 32.94
C GLN A 657 -1.27 -8.96 31.75
N LEU A 658 -2.52 -9.36 32.05
CA LEU A 658 -3.56 -9.45 31.05
C LEU A 658 -3.97 -8.06 30.55
N GLY A 659 -4.15 -7.10 31.47
CA GLY A 659 -4.41 -5.70 31.14
C GLY A 659 -3.30 -5.07 30.31
N VAL A 660 -2.04 -5.29 30.69
CA VAL A 660 -0.87 -4.84 29.89
C VAL A 660 -0.89 -5.49 28.51
N SER A 661 -1.16 -6.80 28.42
CA SER A 661 -1.23 -7.50 27.12
C SER A 661 -2.34 -6.96 26.22
N ILE A 662 -3.46 -6.51 26.79
CA ILE A 662 -4.55 -5.85 26.04
C ILE A 662 -4.10 -4.47 25.58
N LEU A 663 -3.55 -3.65 26.48
CA LEU A 663 -3.19 -2.27 26.15
C LEU A 663 -1.98 -2.19 25.20
N GLU A 664 -0.93 -2.96 25.47
CA GLU A 664 0.35 -2.87 24.73
C GLU A 664 0.49 -3.92 23.62
N GLY A 665 -0.46 -4.87 23.53
CA GLY A 665 -0.31 -6.02 22.65
C GLY A 665 0.65 -7.08 23.21
N LYS A 666 0.82 -8.18 22.49
CA LYS A 666 1.75 -9.25 22.87
C LYS A 666 2.42 -9.89 21.67
N GLY A 667 3.74 -9.72 21.60
CA GLY A 667 4.54 -10.22 20.47
C GLY A 667 4.15 -9.54 19.15
N THR A 668 4.33 -10.25 18.04
CA THR A 668 4.08 -9.72 16.68
C THR A 668 2.63 -9.95 16.20
N LEU A 669 1.81 -10.66 16.95
CA LEU A 669 0.51 -11.15 16.48
C LEU A 669 -0.68 -10.53 17.22
N MET A 670 -0.54 -10.14 18.49
CA MET A 670 -1.58 -9.47 19.24
C MET A 670 -1.35 -7.95 19.22
N PRO A 671 -2.21 -7.16 18.53
CA PRO A 671 -2.04 -5.71 18.44
C PRO A 671 -2.27 -5.03 19.79
N ALA A 672 -1.71 -3.84 19.95
CA ALA A 672 -1.97 -2.95 21.07
C ALA A 672 -3.36 -2.30 20.93
N PHE A 673 -4.12 -2.24 22.03
CA PHE A 673 -5.43 -1.59 22.04
C PHE A 673 -5.44 -0.26 22.84
N ARG A 674 -4.27 0.25 23.24
CA ARG A 674 -4.13 1.57 23.85
C ARG A 674 -4.71 2.65 22.93
N GLY A 675 -5.59 3.50 23.48
CA GLY A 675 -6.33 4.51 22.70
C GLY A 675 -7.60 4.00 22.00
N ARG A 676 -7.84 2.67 21.98
CA ARG A 676 -9.09 2.06 21.48
C ARG A 676 -10.00 1.57 22.60
N VAL A 677 -9.42 1.24 23.74
CA VAL A 677 -10.11 0.88 24.97
C VAL A 677 -9.59 1.73 26.12
N THR A 678 -10.48 2.14 27.01
CA THR A 678 -10.12 2.85 28.25
C THR A 678 -9.58 1.89 29.31
N ASP A 679 -8.96 2.42 30.38
CA ASP A 679 -8.51 1.60 31.51
C ASP A 679 -9.67 0.89 32.21
N GLU A 680 -10.86 1.46 32.23
CA GLU A 680 -12.07 0.85 32.75
C GLU A 680 -12.52 -0.30 31.86
N GLN A 681 -12.61 -0.06 30.54
CA GLN A 681 -12.93 -1.09 29.55
C GLN A 681 -11.91 -2.23 29.54
N THR A 682 -10.65 -1.95 29.82
CA THR A 682 -9.59 -2.97 29.94
C THR A 682 -9.82 -3.86 31.15
N ARG A 683 -10.24 -3.28 32.26
CA ARG A 683 -10.62 -4.08 33.47
C ARG A 683 -11.85 -4.97 33.20
N ASP A 684 -12.84 -4.44 32.49
CA ASP A 684 -14.04 -5.18 32.12
C ASP A 684 -13.74 -6.35 31.18
N LEU A 685 -12.88 -6.08 30.17
CA LEU A 685 -12.38 -7.11 29.25
C LEU A 685 -11.56 -8.18 29.99
N THR A 686 -10.73 -7.78 30.95
CA THR A 686 -9.98 -8.70 31.79
C THR A 686 -10.93 -9.62 32.58
N ALA A 687 -11.95 -9.07 33.22
CA ALA A 687 -12.98 -9.82 33.93
C ALA A 687 -13.76 -10.78 32.99
N TYR A 688 -14.08 -10.30 31.78
CA TYR A 688 -14.73 -11.11 30.76
C TYR A 688 -13.88 -12.32 30.33
N ILE A 689 -12.58 -12.08 30.06
CA ILE A 689 -11.63 -13.15 29.69
C ILE A 689 -11.45 -14.15 30.84
N ARG A 690 -11.51 -13.71 32.10
CA ARG A 690 -11.50 -14.60 33.27
C ARG A 690 -12.73 -15.50 33.35
N ALA A 691 -13.86 -15.02 32.89
CA ALA A 691 -15.10 -15.80 32.87
C ALA A 691 -15.10 -17.02 31.94
N PHE A 692 -14.15 -17.09 30.97
CA PHE A 692 -13.96 -18.31 30.18
C PHE A 692 -13.33 -19.47 30.97
N GLY A 693 -12.62 -19.17 32.06
CA GLY A 693 -11.99 -20.18 32.89
C GLY A 693 -12.95 -20.81 33.92
N PRO A 694 -12.56 -21.93 34.56
CA PRO A 694 -13.32 -22.49 35.66
C PRO A 694 -13.45 -21.49 36.81
N ALA A 695 -14.63 -21.45 37.46
CA ALA A 695 -14.93 -20.50 38.52
C ALA A 695 -13.81 -20.48 39.60
N ARG A 696 -13.18 -19.32 39.73
CA ARG A 696 -12.13 -19.10 40.72
C ARG A 696 -12.77 -18.96 42.08
N ALA A 697 -12.31 -19.74 43.08
CA ALA A 697 -12.67 -19.49 44.46
C ALA A 697 -12.29 -18.05 44.83
N ALA A 698 -13.16 -17.33 45.52
CA ALA A 698 -12.95 -15.94 45.92
C ALA A 698 -11.56 -15.79 46.57
N PRO A 699 -10.77 -14.76 46.24
CA PRO A 699 -9.45 -14.58 46.83
C PRO A 699 -9.60 -14.37 48.35
N SER A 700 -8.95 -15.22 49.14
CA SER A 700 -8.69 -14.96 50.54
C SER A 700 -7.76 -13.73 50.65
N ASP A 701 -7.96 -12.91 51.66
CA ASP A 701 -7.33 -11.58 51.92
C ASP A 701 -5.79 -11.57 52.06
N THR A 702 -5.08 -12.63 51.67
CA THR A 702 -3.64 -12.77 51.83
C THR A 702 -2.79 -12.14 50.74
N GLY A 703 -3.38 -11.77 49.58
CA GLY A 703 -2.65 -11.19 48.44
C GLY A 703 -2.21 -9.73 48.61
N ALA A 704 -2.93 -8.94 49.40
CA ALA A 704 -2.60 -7.54 49.67
C ALA A 704 -1.40 -7.41 50.63
N SER A 705 -1.25 -8.32 51.59
CA SER A 705 -0.11 -8.32 52.54
C SER A 705 1.22 -8.70 51.89
N ASP A 706 1.20 -9.61 50.91
CA ASP A 706 2.41 -10.04 50.21
C ASP A 706 2.91 -8.98 49.21
N PHE A 707 2.00 -8.24 48.59
CA PHE A 707 2.38 -7.10 47.73
C PHE A 707 3.00 -5.97 48.53
N GLU A 708 2.41 -5.58 49.66
CA GLU A 708 2.98 -4.56 50.52
C GLU A 708 4.32 -4.93 51.13
N LYS A 709 4.53 -6.21 51.42
CA LYS A 709 5.81 -6.75 51.90
C LYS A 709 6.87 -6.66 50.81
N ASN A 710 6.59 -7.17 49.60
CA ASN A 710 7.48 -7.14 48.48
C ASN A 710 7.80 -5.71 48.03
N PHE A 711 6.84 -4.80 48.12
CA PHE A 711 7.06 -3.39 47.81
C PHE A 711 7.97 -2.70 48.83
N ARG A 712 7.84 -2.98 50.12
CA ARG A 712 8.77 -2.50 51.14
C ARG A 712 10.18 -3.05 50.97
N ASP A 713 10.31 -4.34 50.68
CA ASP A 713 11.63 -4.96 50.41
C ASP A 713 12.34 -4.33 49.21
N LEU A 714 11.63 -4.01 48.16
CA LEU A 714 12.14 -3.28 46.98
C LEU A 714 12.53 -1.82 47.32
N GLN A 715 11.78 -1.17 48.17
CA GLN A 715 12.05 0.21 48.59
C GLN A 715 13.29 0.25 49.50
N ASP A 716 13.49 -0.75 50.35
CA ASP A 716 14.67 -0.88 51.21
C ASP A 716 15.96 -1.19 50.36
N GLN A 717 15.85 -2.05 49.37
CA GLN A 717 16.95 -2.29 48.39
C GLN A 717 17.31 -1.03 47.60
N TRP A 718 16.34 -0.26 47.18
CA TRP A 718 16.57 1.02 46.49
C TRP A 718 17.28 2.04 47.37
N ASN A 719 16.84 2.19 48.60
CA ASN A 719 17.48 3.07 49.59
C ASN A 719 18.91 2.64 49.93
N GLU A 720 19.20 1.35 49.95
CA GLU A 720 20.57 0.83 50.17
C GLU A 720 21.47 1.11 48.96
N LEU A 721 20.95 0.93 47.74
CA LEU A 721 21.66 1.27 46.48
C LEU A 721 21.98 2.76 46.40
N GLN A 722 21.06 3.63 46.80
CA GLN A 722 21.32 5.07 46.87
C GLN A 722 22.41 5.41 47.89
N ARG A 723 22.41 4.76 49.09
CA ARG A 723 23.46 4.94 50.07
C ARG A 723 24.86 4.48 49.60
N GLN A 724 24.92 3.42 48.78
CA GLN A 724 26.14 2.96 48.15
C GLN A 724 26.64 3.92 47.07
N LEU A 725 25.77 4.45 46.25
CA LEU A 725 26.09 5.49 45.26
C LEU A 725 26.59 6.78 45.92
N ASP A 726 25.99 7.21 47.03
CA ASP A 726 26.44 8.40 47.77
C ASP A 726 27.82 8.18 48.40
N LYS A 727 28.16 6.95 48.83
CA LYS A 727 29.50 6.61 49.31
C LYS A 727 30.55 6.63 48.21
N LEU A 728 30.18 6.21 47.01
CA LEU A 728 31.09 6.21 45.84
C LEU A 728 31.27 7.62 45.23
N SER A 729 30.30 8.51 45.42
CA SER A 729 30.36 9.89 44.91
C SER A 729 31.17 10.87 45.78
N LYS A 730 31.58 10.49 47.00
CA LYS A 730 32.46 11.33 47.85
C LYS A 730 33.91 11.20 47.41
N PRO A 731 34.62 12.30 47.14
CA PRO A 731 36.04 12.26 46.80
C PRO A 731 36.84 11.70 47.98
N PRO A 732 37.93 10.96 47.70
CA PRO A 732 38.78 10.44 48.78
C PRO A 732 39.38 11.55 49.61
N PRO A 733 39.56 11.39 50.93
CA PRO A 733 40.19 12.41 51.75
C PRO A 733 41.59 12.71 51.22
N LYS A 734 41.91 14.00 51.10
CA LYS A 734 43.27 14.44 50.71
C LYS A 734 44.29 13.94 51.72
N PRO A 735 45.51 13.52 51.25
CA PRO A 735 46.57 13.05 52.11
C PRO A 735 47.12 14.10 53.06
#